data_016d36f1dcc543bab85bd54cf08b0855
#
_entry.id   016d36f1dcc543bab85bd54cf08b0855
#
_cell.length_a   1.000
_cell.length_b   1.000
_cell.length_c   1.000
_cell.angle_alpha   90.00
_cell.angle_beta   90.00
_cell.angle_gamma   90.00
#
_symmetry.space_group_name_H-M   'P 1'
#
loop_
_entity.id
_entity.type
_entity.pdbx_description
1 polymer ?
#
loop_
_entity_poly.entity_id
_entity_poly.type
_entity_poly.pdbx_seq_one_letter_code
_entity_poly.pdbx_strand_id
1 'polypeptide(L)'
;MLFRKMLRELKSNFGSFFSVFVLAVIAMMMFIMMEGHVVSQNAARSKYHDACNLSDIWMYGEGFSGEDLETVRNLDFVKQAQLRMQVTASAPEQDGAQVDLFLMKENEVNTPYLIEGENFNPDDTDGVWIANAFAKKRDLHVGDAFTIEYNGVTFTKTIRGLVESVEYEYRQADGDADMFLENITMAYMSYDAFPIREYMTHLIKQEKITAADIRKHADTYQTVLDKLDEYGMNVDDLSQDMLLTLVEKMSDEKLVKMMPYTQMIIRTTDGKALAHESAIAEAINHKYSAMIDRKSVPGLARLDSELEQHQTFSYAFMIIFVGIAILVIATSMKRMVDRQRTEIGTMNALGMKKRKILFHYLSFSLFISLLGVIVGILLGVFWACPWLIGLFATYYIVPGLHSIFHPIYLIIGAAIVAACVLADFLSCKKLLKIRPAEALRPAPPKQGKRCLFEHLPFWNKLSFQAQYNLRDVSRSKLRAFMSIVGTAVGMLLMLYGVGCNELVPQLEDLMFEKSTVSEYQVKLSADASKTEVDAMQQELGGELVMIDQIEVSKVKNPTTDKKKQTITVLEGKGLYNILDVNNKITSLKPGTVSVSRKLSETMDIRVGDTIYWHLYSKNTWYEAKVGAIYRSSETQGIAFLREDYEKTGAAYTPTLLMT
;
A
#
# COMPACT_ATOMS: atom_id res chain seq x y z
N MET A 1 -15.95 -2.25 54.41
CA MET A 1 -17.38 -1.89 54.31
C MET A 1 -17.74 -1.26 52.99
N LEU A 2 -17.07 -0.19 52.55
CA LEU A 2 -17.35 0.51 51.28
C LEU A 2 -17.18 -0.36 50.04
N PHE A 3 -16.18 -1.26 49.96
CA PHE A 3 -15.97 -2.17 48.82
C PHE A 3 -17.14 -3.17 48.65
N ARG A 4 -17.63 -3.77 49.76
CA ARG A 4 -18.80 -4.67 49.72
C ARG A 4 -20.07 -3.91 49.27
N LYS A 5 -20.20 -2.63 49.68
CA LYS A 5 -21.28 -1.75 49.22
C LYS A 5 -21.16 -1.52 47.73
N MET A 6 -19.94 -1.21 47.20
CA MET A 6 -19.69 -1.03 45.79
C MET A 6 -20.15 -2.23 44.96
N LEU A 7 -19.75 -3.45 45.33
CA LEU A 7 -20.13 -4.68 44.58
C LEU A 7 -21.66 -4.90 44.56
N ARG A 8 -22.36 -4.62 45.69
CA ARG A 8 -23.81 -4.74 45.74
C ARG A 8 -24.52 -3.70 44.85
N GLU A 9 -24.00 -2.49 44.79
CA GLU A 9 -24.52 -1.41 43.97
C GLU A 9 -24.25 -1.62 42.49
N LEU A 10 -23.08 -2.19 42.12
CA LEU A 10 -22.79 -2.67 40.76
C LEU A 10 -23.83 -3.68 40.29
N LYS A 11 -24.19 -4.64 41.17
CA LYS A 11 -25.23 -5.63 40.86
C LYS A 11 -26.61 -4.99 40.67
N SER A 12 -26.98 -3.99 41.47
CA SER A 12 -28.29 -3.30 41.40
C SER A 12 -28.40 -2.38 40.16
N ASN A 13 -27.29 -1.89 39.62
CA ASN A 13 -27.23 -1.04 38.43
C ASN A 13 -26.47 -1.70 37.27
N PHE A 14 -26.53 -3.03 37.21
CA PHE A 14 -25.71 -3.88 36.31
C PHE A 14 -25.75 -3.38 34.87
N GLY A 15 -26.91 -3.12 34.27
CA GLY A 15 -27.02 -2.74 32.86
C GLY A 15 -26.23 -1.49 32.48
N SER A 16 -26.19 -0.47 33.36
CA SER A 16 -25.45 0.76 33.08
C SER A 16 -23.94 0.57 33.19
N PHE A 17 -23.46 -0.21 34.16
CA PHE A 17 -22.04 -0.46 34.35
C PHE A 17 -21.52 -1.49 33.39
N PHE A 18 -22.35 -2.48 33.04
CA PHE A 18 -22.02 -3.47 31.99
C PHE A 18 -21.83 -2.80 30.63
N SER A 19 -22.66 -1.82 30.27
CA SER A 19 -22.48 -1.06 29.03
C SER A 19 -21.14 -0.33 29.00
N VAL A 20 -20.71 0.27 30.12
CA VAL A 20 -19.39 0.92 30.21
C VAL A 20 -18.26 -0.09 30.09
N PHE A 21 -18.38 -1.23 30.76
CA PHE A 21 -17.43 -2.33 30.67
C PHE A 21 -17.27 -2.78 29.20
N VAL A 22 -18.38 -3.08 28.52
CA VAL A 22 -18.37 -3.53 27.12
C VAL A 22 -17.75 -2.47 26.20
N LEU A 23 -18.10 -1.19 26.38
CA LEU A 23 -17.54 -0.10 25.59
C LEU A 23 -16.01 0.04 25.81
N ALA A 24 -15.54 -0.11 27.05
CA ALA A 24 -14.10 -0.10 27.33
C ALA A 24 -13.38 -1.31 26.73
N VAL A 25 -14.00 -2.50 26.77
CA VAL A 25 -13.50 -3.72 26.11
C VAL A 25 -13.38 -3.48 24.60
N ILE A 26 -14.48 -3.04 23.97
CA ILE A 26 -14.50 -2.81 22.50
C ILE A 26 -13.47 -1.75 22.10
N ALA A 27 -13.43 -0.61 22.82
CA ALA A 27 -12.49 0.46 22.52
C ALA A 27 -11.04 -0.04 22.51
N MET A 28 -10.66 -0.79 23.55
CA MET A 28 -9.29 -1.30 23.69
C MET A 28 -9.00 -2.46 22.72
N MET A 29 -9.96 -3.35 22.53
CA MET A 29 -9.85 -4.47 21.59
C MET A 29 -9.70 -3.99 20.14
N MET A 30 -10.54 -3.03 19.70
CA MET A 30 -10.47 -2.47 18.33
C MET A 30 -9.18 -1.68 18.11
N PHE A 31 -8.74 -0.92 19.13
CA PHE A 31 -7.45 -0.25 19.07
C PHE A 31 -6.31 -1.25 18.86
N ILE A 32 -6.26 -2.33 19.66
CA ILE A 32 -5.19 -3.34 19.55
C ILE A 32 -5.33 -4.16 18.27
N MET A 33 -6.53 -4.43 17.80
CA MET A 33 -6.75 -5.15 16.55
C MET A 33 -6.04 -4.43 15.39
N MET A 34 -6.24 -3.12 15.25
CA MET A 34 -5.68 -2.32 14.17
C MET A 34 -4.22 -1.90 14.45
N GLU A 35 -3.96 -1.25 15.59
CA GLU A 35 -2.61 -0.81 15.95
C GLU A 35 -1.66 -1.98 16.16
N GLY A 36 -2.16 -3.08 16.75
CA GLY A 36 -1.40 -4.30 16.94
C GLY A 36 -0.98 -4.95 15.61
N HIS A 37 -1.85 -4.90 14.61
CA HIS A 37 -1.51 -5.31 13.25
C HIS A 37 -0.36 -4.45 12.70
N VAL A 38 -0.47 -3.11 12.78
CA VAL A 38 0.58 -2.19 12.32
C VAL A 38 1.91 -2.42 13.03
N VAL A 39 1.89 -2.51 14.36
CA VAL A 39 3.10 -2.73 15.17
C VAL A 39 3.74 -4.09 14.88
N SER A 40 2.92 -5.14 14.72
CA SER A 40 3.39 -6.49 14.39
C SER A 40 4.00 -6.56 13.00
N GLN A 41 3.35 -5.95 12.01
CA GLN A 41 3.85 -5.83 10.65
C GLN A 41 5.20 -5.08 10.62
N ASN A 42 5.26 -3.90 11.21
CA ASN A 42 6.50 -3.12 11.23
C ASN A 42 7.66 -3.84 11.93
N ALA A 43 7.38 -4.58 13.01
CA ALA A 43 8.40 -5.35 13.71
C ALA A 43 8.89 -6.57 12.89
N ALA A 44 8.00 -7.27 12.20
CA ALA A 44 8.35 -8.38 11.32
C ALA A 44 9.10 -7.88 10.07
N ARG A 45 8.59 -6.80 9.42
CA ARG A 45 9.23 -6.16 8.27
C ARG A 45 10.63 -5.67 8.58
N SER A 46 10.84 -5.02 9.73
CA SER A 46 12.19 -4.56 10.10
C SER A 46 13.19 -5.72 10.14
N LYS A 47 12.82 -6.86 10.71
CA LYS A 47 13.67 -8.05 10.73
C LYS A 47 13.87 -8.64 9.33
N TYR A 48 12.83 -8.65 8.52
CA TYR A 48 12.86 -9.14 7.15
C TYR A 48 13.75 -8.26 6.27
N HIS A 49 13.59 -6.92 6.35
CA HIS A 49 14.43 -5.95 5.64
C HIS A 49 15.91 -6.06 6.02
N ASP A 50 16.19 -6.25 7.31
CA ASP A 50 17.57 -6.44 7.78
C ASP A 50 18.15 -7.78 7.34
N ALA A 51 17.37 -8.86 7.38
CA ALA A 51 17.80 -10.19 6.94
C ALA A 51 18.11 -10.25 5.44
N CYS A 52 17.30 -9.55 4.63
CA CYS A 52 17.48 -9.48 3.18
C CYS A 52 18.37 -8.32 2.72
N ASN A 53 18.88 -7.51 3.64
CA ASN A 53 19.68 -6.33 3.30
C ASN A 53 18.99 -5.40 2.30
N LEU A 54 17.73 -5.02 2.58
CA LEU A 54 16.88 -4.23 1.68
C LEU A 54 17.55 -2.93 1.27
N SER A 55 17.62 -2.67 -0.05
CA SER A 55 18.11 -1.41 -0.63
C SER A 55 17.26 -0.19 -0.24
N ASP A 56 17.85 0.99 -0.32
CA ASP A 56 17.17 2.27 -0.16
C ASP A 56 16.85 2.91 -1.51
N ILE A 57 17.65 2.55 -2.55
CA ILE A 57 17.61 3.15 -3.88
C ILE A 57 17.59 2.03 -4.91
N TRP A 58 16.71 2.17 -5.90
CA TRP A 58 16.69 1.40 -7.14
C TRP A 58 16.94 2.36 -8.29
N MET A 59 18.00 2.12 -9.04
CA MET A 59 18.32 2.86 -10.25
C MET A 59 18.07 1.98 -11.46
N TYR A 60 17.42 2.53 -12.45
CA TYR A 60 17.12 1.89 -13.71
C TYR A 60 17.90 2.59 -14.82
N GLY A 61 18.42 1.83 -15.78
CA GLY A 61 19.18 2.37 -16.90
C GLY A 61 19.54 1.31 -17.93
N GLU A 62 19.95 1.75 -19.10
CA GLU A 62 20.38 0.88 -20.18
C GLU A 62 21.91 0.68 -20.13
N GLY A 63 22.40 -0.21 -19.29
CA GLY A 63 23.78 -0.63 -19.31
C GLY A 63 24.68 0.04 -18.26
N PHE A 64 24.46 -0.26 -16.99
CA PHE A 64 25.46 0.00 -15.96
C PHE A 64 26.68 -0.89 -16.13
N SER A 65 27.86 -0.34 -15.86
CA SER A 65 29.14 -1.06 -15.89
C SER A 65 29.64 -1.41 -14.49
N GLY A 66 30.61 -2.31 -14.40
CA GLY A 66 31.32 -2.57 -13.15
C GLY A 66 32.08 -1.32 -12.62
N GLU A 67 32.51 -0.44 -13.50
CA GLU A 67 33.18 0.83 -13.12
C GLU A 67 32.19 1.80 -12.47
N ASP A 68 30.96 1.88 -13.01
CA ASP A 68 29.89 2.67 -12.39
C ASP A 68 29.58 2.15 -10.98
N LEU A 69 29.53 0.81 -10.80
CA LEU A 69 29.32 0.19 -9.51
C LEU A 69 30.42 0.54 -8.51
N GLU A 70 31.68 0.40 -8.90
CA GLU A 70 32.82 0.72 -8.02
C GLU A 70 32.85 2.21 -7.68
N THR A 71 32.52 3.07 -8.64
CA THR A 71 32.40 4.51 -8.39
C THR A 71 31.34 4.83 -7.34
N VAL A 72 30.18 4.19 -7.44
CA VAL A 72 29.08 4.35 -6.48
C VAL A 72 29.44 3.75 -5.12
N ARG A 73 30.07 2.58 -5.08
CA ARG A 73 30.51 1.94 -3.83
C ARG A 73 31.49 2.82 -3.01
N ASN A 74 32.28 3.64 -3.67
CA ASN A 74 33.26 4.53 -3.04
C ASN A 74 32.66 5.82 -2.47
N LEU A 75 31.34 6.07 -2.60
CA LEU A 75 30.69 7.22 -2.00
C LEU A 75 30.47 6.99 -0.49
N ASP A 76 30.82 7.96 0.34
CA ASP A 76 30.83 7.86 1.81
C ASP A 76 29.48 7.42 2.43
N PHE A 77 28.38 7.73 1.77
CA PHE A 77 27.03 7.39 2.25
C PHE A 77 26.54 6.03 1.73
N VAL A 78 27.27 5.36 0.85
CA VAL A 78 26.91 4.05 0.33
C VAL A 78 27.43 2.97 1.28
N LYS A 79 26.54 2.13 1.75
CA LYS A 79 26.89 0.99 2.58
C LYS A 79 27.20 -0.24 1.73
N GLN A 80 26.35 -0.51 0.75
CA GLN A 80 26.49 -1.59 -0.23
C GLN A 80 25.78 -1.19 -1.52
N ALA A 81 26.27 -1.67 -2.64
CA ALA A 81 25.63 -1.51 -3.94
C ALA A 81 25.87 -2.77 -4.79
N GLN A 82 24.91 -3.13 -5.62
CA GLN A 82 24.94 -4.31 -6.44
C GLN A 82 24.30 -4.04 -7.79
N LEU A 83 24.87 -4.60 -8.84
CA LEU A 83 24.27 -4.64 -10.17
C LEU A 83 23.44 -5.92 -10.36
N ARG A 84 22.35 -5.79 -11.10
CA ARG A 84 21.55 -6.93 -11.56
C ARG A 84 20.85 -6.62 -12.88
N MET A 85 20.42 -7.65 -13.56
CA MET A 85 19.51 -7.51 -14.69
C MET A 85 18.13 -8.02 -14.26
N GLN A 86 17.10 -7.23 -14.47
CA GLN A 86 15.72 -7.65 -14.29
C GLN A 86 15.05 -7.72 -15.66
N VAL A 87 14.40 -8.84 -15.95
CA VAL A 87 13.63 -9.04 -17.18
C VAL A 87 12.31 -9.71 -16.86
N THR A 88 11.31 -9.43 -17.69
CA THR A 88 10.03 -10.14 -17.65
C THR A 88 10.07 -11.28 -18.65
N ALA A 89 9.99 -12.48 -18.15
CA ALA A 89 9.95 -13.73 -18.89
C ALA A 89 8.58 -14.43 -18.71
N SER A 90 8.40 -15.59 -19.33
CA SER A 90 7.23 -16.45 -19.13
C SER A 90 7.64 -17.86 -18.71
N ALA A 91 6.70 -18.59 -18.11
CA ALA A 91 6.84 -20.01 -17.78
C ALA A 91 5.82 -20.83 -18.59
N PRO A 92 6.19 -21.32 -19.79
CA PRO A 92 5.25 -21.97 -20.72
C PRO A 92 4.54 -23.19 -20.13
N GLU A 93 5.24 -24.00 -19.34
CA GLU A 93 4.71 -25.20 -18.69
C GLU A 93 3.79 -24.87 -17.48
N GLN A 94 3.71 -23.60 -17.10
CA GLN A 94 2.89 -23.09 -15.98
C GLN A 94 1.80 -22.13 -16.50
N ASP A 95 1.10 -22.53 -17.54
CA ASP A 95 0.03 -21.76 -18.21
C ASP A 95 0.50 -20.39 -18.74
N GLY A 96 1.78 -20.26 -19.09
CA GLY A 96 2.37 -19.00 -19.55
C GLY A 96 2.50 -17.95 -18.46
N ALA A 97 2.58 -18.36 -17.20
CA ALA A 97 2.72 -17.43 -16.06
C ALA A 97 3.92 -16.49 -16.28
N GLN A 98 3.74 -15.23 -15.91
CA GLN A 98 4.80 -14.23 -15.97
C GLN A 98 5.89 -14.54 -14.92
N VAL A 99 7.13 -14.40 -15.33
CA VAL A 99 8.30 -14.58 -14.48
C VAL A 99 9.11 -13.28 -14.43
N ASP A 100 9.11 -12.59 -13.30
CA ASP A 100 10.03 -11.49 -13.06
C ASP A 100 11.39 -12.09 -12.68
N LEU A 101 12.26 -12.22 -13.69
CA LEU A 101 13.54 -12.89 -13.57
C LEU A 101 14.64 -11.91 -13.19
N PHE A 102 15.28 -12.17 -12.05
CA PHE A 102 16.44 -11.44 -11.56
C PHE A 102 17.72 -12.24 -11.81
N LEU A 103 18.57 -11.70 -12.66
CA LEU A 103 19.90 -12.25 -12.93
C LEU A 103 20.93 -11.51 -12.08
N MET A 104 21.61 -12.23 -11.20
CA MET A 104 22.51 -11.64 -10.20
C MET A 104 23.88 -12.32 -10.22
N LYS A 105 24.94 -11.50 -10.13
CA LYS A 105 26.33 -11.94 -9.96
C LYS A 105 26.79 -11.92 -8.49
N GLU A 106 26.09 -11.22 -7.67
CA GLU A 106 26.36 -11.03 -6.24
C GLU A 106 25.06 -11.25 -5.46
N ASN A 107 25.16 -11.55 -4.18
CA ASN A 107 24.01 -11.75 -3.29
C ASN A 107 24.18 -10.93 -2.02
N GLU A 108 24.36 -9.61 -2.18
CA GLU A 108 24.66 -8.70 -1.06
C GLU A 108 23.50 -7.79 -0.69
N VAL A 109 22.70 -7.37 -1.68
CA VAL A 109 21.60 -6.43 -1.52
C VAL A 109 20.32 -7.05 -2.06
N ASN A 110 19.19 -6.86 -1.38
CA ASN A 110 17.89 -7.49 -1.69
C ASN A 110 18.01 -9.01 -1.84
N THR A 111 18.70 -9.66 -0.89
CA THR A 111 18.93 -11.11 -0.94
C THR A 111 17.60 -11.86 -0.84
N PRO A 112 17.37 -12.91 -1.65
CA PRO A 112 16.18 -13.74 -1.55
C PRO A 112 16.08 -14.39 -0.16
N TYR A 113 14.91 -14.32 0.47
CA TYR A 113 14.66 -14.94 1.77
C TYR A 113 14.30 -16.42 1.60
N LEU A 114 15.18 -17.31 2.04
CA LEU A 114 14.98 -18.74 1.89
C LEU A 114 13.84 -19.26 2.77
N ILE A 115 12.92 -20.01 2.18
CA ILE A 115 11.85 -20.74 2.87
C ILE A 115 12.16 -22.24 2.87
N GLU A 116 12.61 -22.80 1.74
CA GLU A 116 12.90 -24.23 1.59
C GLU A 116 14.03 -24.44 0.56
N GLY A 117 14.86 -25.45 0.75
CA GLY A 117 15.98 -25.77 -0.16
C GLY A 117 17.27 -25.08 0.23
N GLU A 118 18.00 -24.56 -0.75
CA GLU A 118 19.33 -23.97 -0.60
C GLU A 118 19.29 -22.45 -0.76
N ASN A 119 20.19 -21.73 -0.07
CA ASN A 119 20.35 -20.30 -0.29
C ASN A 119 20.79 -20.01 -1.72
N PHE A 120 20.41 -18.82 -2.21
CA PHE A 120 20.84 -18.36 -3.53
C PHE A 120 22.36 -18.35 -3.64
N ASN A 121 22.86 -19.05 -4.66
CA ASN A 121 24.27 -19.13 -5.00
C ASN A 121 24.52 -18.51 -6.37
N PRO A 122 25.23 -17.37 -6.48
CA PRO A 122 25.52 -16.73 -7.75
C PRO A 122 26.44 -17.56 -8.68
N ASP A 123 27.12 -18.57 -8.18
CA ASP A 123 28.01 -19.45 -8.95
C ASP A 123 27.28 -20.70 -9.52
N ASP A 124 26.01 -20.93 -9.15
CA ASP A 124 25.22 -22.06 -9.67
C ASP A 124 24.66 -21.72 -11.04
N THR A 125 25.18 -22.40 -12.08
CA THR A 125 24.78 -22.19 -13.48
C THR A 125 23.55 -23.01 -13.90
N ASP A 126 23.04 -23.90 -13.05
CA ASP A 126 21.87 -24.76 -13.33
C ASP A 126 20.67 -24.45 -12.42
N GLY A 127 20.88 -23.68 -11.37
CA GLY A 127 19.88 -23.39 -10.35
C GLY A 127 18.94 -22.23 -10.70
N VAL A 128 17.68 -22.36 -10.22
CA VAL A 128 16.70 -21.28 -10.16
C VAL A 128 16.03 -21.28 -8.79
N TRP A 129 15.77 -20.10 -8.25
CA TRP A 129 15.04 -19.89 -6.98
C TRP A 129 13.76 -19.17 -7.29
N ILE A 130 12.62 -19.80 -7.00
CA ILE A 130 11.29 -19.28 -7.35
C ILE A 130 10.47 -18.89 -6.11
N ALA A 131 9.43 -18.09 -6.31
CA ALA A 131 8.54 -17.69 -5.22
C ALA A 131 7.84 -18.88 -4.58
N ASN A 132 7.95 -19.02 -3.26
CA ASN A 132 7.32 -20.09 -2.49
C ASN A 132 5.79 -20.13 -2.63
N ALA A 133 5.13 -18.97 -2.70
CA ALA A 133 3.68 -18.91 -2.88
C ALA A 133 3.23 -19.47 -4.25
N PHE A 134 3.97 -19.14 -5.31
CA PHE A 134 3.74 -19.65 -6.66
C PHE A 134 4.02 -21.17 -6.73
N ALA A 135 5.15 -21.61 -6.19
CA ALA A 135 5.52 -23.01 -6.15
C ALA A 135 4.44 -23.88 -5.48
N LYS A 136 3.97 -23.46 -4.30
CA LYS A 136 2.88 -24.15 -3.58
C LYS A 136 1.57 -24.22 -4.36
N LYS A 137 1.22 -23.18 -5.10
CA LYS A 137 -0.01 -23.15 -5.90
C LYS A 137 0.08 -24.11 -7.10
N ARG A 138 1.27 -24.27 -7.67
CA ARG A 138 1.55 -25.07 -8.86
C ARG A 138 2.10 -26.47 -8.54
N ASP A 139 2.17 -26.85 -7.26
CA ASP A 139 2.70 -28.13 -6.78
C ASP A 139 4.15 -28.38 -7.23
N LEU A 140 4.96 -27.31 -7.22
CA LEU A 140 6.38 -27.34 -7.58
C LEU A 140 7.25 -27.49 -6.33
N HIS A 141 8.30 -28.30 -6.42
CA HIS A 141 9.17 -28.65 -5.30
C HIS A 141 10.64 -28.40 -5.63
N VAL A 142 11.47 -28.33 -4.61
CA VAL A 142 12.93 -28.29 -4.77
C VAL A 142 13.40 -29.56 -5.47
N GLY A 143 14.16 -29.39 -6.54
CA GLY A 143 14.63 -30.47 -7.43
C GLY A 143 13.84 -30.64 -8.72
N ASP A 144 12.67 -30.03 -8.83
CA ASP A 144 11.89 -30.06 -10.06
C ASP A 144 12.52 -29.19 -11.15
N ALA A 145 12.19 -29.50 -12.41
CA ALA A 145 12.57 -28.68 -13.56
C ALA A 145 11.62 -27.50 -13.69
N PHE A 146 12.16 -26.32 -13.97
CA PHE A 146 11.41 -25.10 -14.23
C PHE A 146 11.83 -24.49 -15.56
N THR A 147 10.89 -24.44 -16.50
CA THR A 147 11.12 -23.96 -17.87
C THR A 147 10.75 -22.49 -17.96
N ILE A 148 11.68 -21.68 -18.48
CA ILE A 148 11.55 -20.23 -18.65
C ILE A 148 11.71 -19.92 -20.14
N GLU A 149 10.88 -19.02 -20.64
CA GLU A 149 11.00 -18.45 -21.98
C GLU A 149 11.21 -16.93 -21.87
N TYR A 150 12.27 -16.46 -22.53
CA TYR A 150 12.56 -15.04 -22.65
C TYR A 150 12.94 -14.67 -24.08
N ASN A 151 12.20 -13.76 -24.69
CA ASN A 151 12.41 -13.28 -26.06
C ASN A 151 12.58 -14.42 -27.08
N GLY A 152 11.72 -15.45 -27.02
CA GLY A 152 11.74 -16.59 -27.95
C GLY A 152 12.82 -17.64 -27.69
N VAL A 153 13.59 -17.51 -26.60
CA VAL A 153 14.55 -18.50 -26.14
C VAL A 153 14.02 -19.23 -24.92
N THR A 154 13.82 -20.53 -25.06
CA THR A 154 13.34 -21.40 -23.97
C THR A 154 14.49 -22.16 -23.34
N PHE A 155 14.58 -22.18 -22.03
CA PHE A 155 15.58 -22.90 -21.26
C PHE A 155 15.00 -23.44 -19.95
N THR A 156 15.57 -24.54 -19.47
CA THR A 156 15.10 -25.21 -18.26
C THR A 156 16.19 -25.20 -17.20
N LYS A 157 15.81 -24.94 -15.96
CA LYS A 157 16.67 -24.90 -14.77
C LYS A 157 16.10 -25.77 -13.68
N THR A 158 16.93 -26.18 -12.73
CA THR A 158 16.52 -26.97 -11.58
C THR A 158 16.15 -26.04 -10.40
N ILE A 159 14.98 -26.20 -9.82
CA ILE A 159 14.58 -25.44 -8.62
C ILE A 159 15.50 -25.83 -7.46
N ARG A 160 16.35 -24.90 -7.00
CA ARG A 160 17.26 -25.08 -5.85
C ARG A 160 16.67 -24.60 -4.56
N GLY A 161 15.76 -23.65 -4.60
CA GLY A 161 15.13 -23.12 -3.41
C GLY A 161 13.81 -22.41 -3.68
N LEU A 162 12.95 -22.46 -2.67
CA LEU A 162 11.73 -21.67 -2.61
C LEU A 162 12.00 -20.46 -1.73
N VAL A 163 11.77 -19.27 -2.28
CA VAL A 163 12.17 -18.01 -1.65
C VAL A 163 11.01 -17.02 -1.61
N GLU A 164 11.17 -15.99 -0.79
CA GLU A 164 10.34 -14.79 -0.83
C GLU A 164 11.24 -13.57 -1.11
N SER A 165 10.69 -12.60 -1.83
CA SER A 165 11.40 -11.37 -2.16
C SER A 165 10.96 -10.23 -1.26
N VAL A 166 11.92 -9.53 -0.69
CA VAL A 166 11.69 -8.35 0.14
C VAL A 166 11.12 -7.15 -0.65
N GLU A 167 11.19 -7.19 -1.98
CA GLU A 167 10.62 -6.17 -2.86
C GLU A 167 9.14 -6.40 -3.18
N TYR A 168 8.63 -7.62 -2.91
CA TYR A 168 7.27 -8.06 -3.19
C TYR A 168 6.50 -8.41 -1.90
N GLU A 169 6.59 -7.53 -0.89
CA GLU A 169 5.88 -7.73 0.38
C GLU A 169 4.36 -7.73 0.24
N TYR A 170 3.83 -7.08 -0.79
CA TYR A 170 2.43 -7.10 -1.15
C TYR A 170 2.22 -7.93 -2.43
N ARG A 171 1.27 -8.86 -2.38
CA ARG A 171 0.98 -9.82 -3.46
C ARG A 171 0.09 -9.20 -4.54
N GLN A 172 0.46 -8.07 -5.06
CA GLN A 172 -0.23 -7.45 -6.18
C GLN A 172 0.79 -7.05 -7.23
N ALA A 173 0.57 -7.47 -8.47
CA ALA A 173 1.36 -6.99 -9.59
C ALA A 173 1.03 -5.54 -9.90
N ASP A 174 2.02 -4.78 -10.34
CA ASP A 174 1.84 -3.43 -10.83
C ASP A 174 1.07 -3.43 -12.15
N GLY A 175 -0.07 -2.78 -12.14
CA GLY A 175 -0.78 -2.44 -13.38
C GLY A 175 -1.57 -3.57 -14.04
N ASP A 176 -1.63 -4.77 -13.46
CA ASP A 176 -2.44 -5.87 -13.96
C ASP A 176 -3.73 -6.06 -13.14
N ALA A 177 -4.82 -6.42 -13.83
CA ALA A 177 -6.08 -6.85 -13.22
C ALA A 177 -5.95 -8.17 -12.42
N ASP A 178 -4.89 -8.93 -12.65
CA ASP A 178 -4.53 -10.11 -11.86
C ASP A 178 -3.98 -9.67 -10.49
N MET A 179 -4.89 -9.53 -9.55
CA MET A 179 -4.60 -9.08 -8.18
C MET A 179 -3.74 -10.07 -7.36
N PHE A 180 -3.36 -11.22 -7.89
CA PHE A 180 -2.67 -12.27 -7.14
C PHE A 180 -1.49 -12.82 -7.92
N LEU A 181 -0.37 -13.06 -7.22
CA LEU A 181 0.82 -13.75 -7.72
C LEU A 181 0.56 -15.22 -8.14
N GLU A 182 -0.65 -15.57 -8.51
CA GLU A 182 -1.00 -16.89 -9.03
C GLU A 182 -0.49 -17.08 -10.46
N ASN A 183 -0.46 -16.00 -11.24
CA ASN A 183 -0.01 -15.96 -12.63
C ASN A 183 1.31 -15.19 -12.80
N ILE A 184 1.89 -14.72 -11.71
CA ILE A 184 3.17 -14.01 -11.71
C ILE A 184 4.06 -14.59 -10.62
N THR A 185 5.29 -14.89 -10.97
CA THR A 185 6.33 -15.31 -10.01
C THR A 185 7.57 -14.43 -10.15
N MET A 186 8.30 -14.27 -9.05
CA MET A 186 9.69 -13.82 -9.13
C MET A 186 10.61 -15.04 -9.17
N ALA A 187 11.66 -14.95 -9.96
CA ALA A 187 12.69 -15.97 -10.01
C ALA A 187 14.09 -15.32 -9.94
N TYR A 188 14.97 -15.97 -9.21
CA TYR A 188 16.38 -15.56 -9.10
C TYR A 188 17.26 -16.60 -9.75
N MET A 189 18.22 -16.15 -10.54
CA MET A 189 19.17 -17.02 -11.23
C MET A 189 20.54 -16.35 -11.25
N SER A 190 21.59 -17.16 -11.30
CA SER A 190 22.93 -16.65 -11.56
C SER A 190 22.97 -15.93 -12.91
N TYR A 191 23.69 -14.83 -12.97
CA TYR A 191 23.91 -14.10 -14.20
C TYR A 191 24.64 -14.97 -15.26
N ASP A 192 25.55 -15.81 -14.79
CA ASP A 192 26.32 -16.72 -15.64
C ASP A 192 25.53 -18.00 -16.05
N ALA A 193 24.36 -18.23 -15.43
CA ALA A 193 23.43 -19.31 -15.77
C ALA A 193 22.54 -19.00 -16.97
N PHE A 194 22.49 -17.74 -17.42
CA PHE A 194 21.65 -17.34 -18.54
C PHE A 194 22.19 -17.90 -19.85
N PRO A 195 21.34 -18.45 -20.74
CA PRO A 195 21.75 -19.06 -22.01
C PRO A 195 22.12 -17.99 -23.05
N ILE A 196 23.18 -17.24 -22.77
CA ILE A 196 23.55 -16.03 -23.52
C ILE A 196 23.85 -16.33 -24.99
N ARG A 197 24.46 -17.49 -25.28
CA ARG A 197 24.82 -17.87 -26.66
C ARG A 197 23.59 -18.11 -27.51
N GLU A 198 22.61 -18.85 -26.99
CA GLU A 198 21.33 -19.11 -27.64
C GLU A 198 20.56 -17.81 -27.83
N TYR A 199 20.57 -16.94 -26.81
CA TYR A 199 19.90 -15.64 -26.84
C TYR A 199 20.52 -14.71 -27.91
N MET A 200 21.84 -14.55 -27.93
CA MET A 200 22.52 -13.72 -28.93
C MET A 200 22.32 -14.28 -30.34
N THR A 201 22.40 -15.60 -30.48
CA THR A 201 22.14 -16.28 -31.77
C THR A 201 20.72 -16.02 -32.27
N HIS A 202 19.74 -16.07 -31.36
CA HIS A 202 18.34 -15.79 -31.69
C HIS A 202 18.15 -14.33 -32.13
N LEU A 203 18.69 -13.36 -31.35
CA LEU A 203 18.59 -11.94 -31.70
C LEU A 203 19.25 -11.60 -33.06
N ILE A 204 20.39 -12.19 -33.34
CA ILE A 204 21.08 -12.00 -34.65
C ILE A 204 20.24 -12.57 -35.79
N LYS A 205 19.68 -13.76 -35.63
CA LYS A 205 18.81 -14.40 -36.65
C LYS A 205 17.54 -13.59 -36.92
N GLN A 206 17.03 -12.88 -35.93
CA GLN A 206 15.88 -12.00 -36.08
C GLN A 206 16.21 -10.55 -36.49
N GLU A 207 17.47 -10.29 -36.87
CA GLU A 207 17.95 -8.95 -37.23
C GLU A 207 17.76 -7.89 -36.13
N LYS A 208 17.58 -8.30 -34.86
CA LYS A 208 17.48 -7.42 -33.71
C LYS A 208 18.85 -6.91 -33.22
N ILE A 209 19.93 -7.59 -33.62
CA ILE A 209 21.32 -7.11 -33.45
C ILE A 209 21.95 -7.04 -34.82
N THR A 210 22.25 -5.84 -35.27
CA THR A 210 22.85 -5.52 -36.54
C THR A 210 24.21 -4.82 -36.36
N ALA A 211 24.98 -4.68 -37.44
CA ALA A 211 26.20 -3.87 -37.43
C ALA A 211 25.96 -2.43 -36.96
N ALA A 212 24.80 -1.86 -37.32
CA ALA A 212 24.42 -0.53 -36.88
C ALA A 212 24.20 -0.44 -35.37
N ASP A 213 23.59 -1.47 -34.75
CA ASP A 213 23.36 -1.54 -33.30
C ASP A 213 24.67 -1.71 -32.54
N ILE A 214 25.59 -2.53 -33.04
CA ILE A 214 26.94 -2.70 -32.46
C ILE A 214 27.70 -1.38 -32.45
N ARG A 215 27.58 -0.57 -33.51
CA ARG A 215 28.21 0.74 -33.57
C ARG A 215 27.57 1.73 -32.62
N LYS A 216 26.26 1.74 -32.55
CA LYS A 216 25.47 2.65 -31.68
C LYS A 216 25.73 2.39 -30.21
N HIS A 217 25.94 1.13 -29.82
CA HIS A 217 26.19 0.68 -28.46
C HIS A 217 27.62 0.12 -28.29
N ALA A 218 28.62 0.86 -28.80
CA ALA A 218 30.01 0.44 -28.82
C ALA A 218 30.53 -0.03 -27.46
N ASP A 219 30.19 0.67 -26.39
CA ASP A 219 30.58 0.32 -25.02
C ASP A 219 30.11 -1.08 -24.60
N THR A 220 28.87 -1.44 -24.94
CA THR A 220 28.27 -2.76 -24.67
C THR A 220 28.96 -3.86 -25.52
N TYR A 221 29.24 -3.56 -26.77
CA TYR A 221 29.81 -4.52 -27.72
C TYR A 221 31.34 -4.40 -27.91
N GLN A 222 32.05 -3.76 -26.95
CA GLN A 222 33.49 -3.54 -27.05
C GLN A 222 34.27 -4.84 -27.32
N THR A 223 33.85 -5.95 -26.73
CA THR A 223 34.48 -7.26 -26.95
C THR A 223 34.34 -7.74 -28.42
N VAL A 224 33.23 -7.38 -29.09
CA VAL A 224 33.05 -7.65 -30.52
C VAL A 224 33.95 -6.74 -31.34
N LEU A 225 34.01 -5.45 -31.00
CA LEU A 225 34.83 -4.45 -31.67
C LEU A 225 36.32 -4.81 -31.57
N ASP A 226 36.80 -5.20 -30.40
CA ASP A 226 38.19 -5.64 -30.18
C ASP A 226 38.54 -6.87 -31.05
N LYS A 227 37.59 -7.79 -31.21
CA LYS A 227 37.77 -8.97 -32.09
C LYS A 227 37.81 -8.60 -33.57
N LEU A 228 37.00 -7.64 -33.97
CA LEU A 228 36.99 -7.14 -35.35
C LEU A 228 38.31 -6.46 -35.68
N ASP A 229 38.82 -5.64 -34.77
CA ASP A 229 40.13 -5.01 -34.90
C ASP A 229 41.27 -6.04 -35.00
N GLU A 230 41.20 -7.13 -34.18
CA GLU A 230 42.14 -8.24 -34.23
C GLU A 230 42.16 -8.94 -35.62
N TYR A 231 41.00 -9.01 -36.28
CA TYR A 231 40.84 -9.57 -37.61
C TYR A 231 40.99 -8.54 -38.74
N GLY A 232 41.22 -7.27 -38.43
CA GLY A 232 41.31 -6.18 -39.41
C GLY A 232 40.02 -5.92 -40.18
N MET A 233 38.87 -6.21 -39.58
CA MET A 233 37.55 -6.09 -40.18
C MET A 233 36.85 -4.82 -39.67
N ASN A 234 36.10 -4.17 -40.58
CA ASN A 234 35.26 -3.02 -40.17
C ASN A 234 33.86 -3.51 -39.77
N VAL A 235 33.24 -2.84 -38.79
CA VAL A 235 31.84 -3.12 -38.36
C VAL A 235 30.86 -3.08 -39.55
N ASP A 236 31.10 -2.19 -40.51
CA ASP A 236 30.24 -2.06 -41.69
C ASP A 236 30.26 -3.26 -42.66
N ASP A 237 31.31 -4.08 -42.58
CA ASP A 237 31.48 -5.27 -43.42
C ASP A 237 30.87 -6.54 -42.80
N LEU A 238 30.27 -6.41 -41.58
CA LEU A 238 29.68 -7.53 -40.87
C LEU A 238 28.36 -8.00 -41.50
N SER A 239 28.37 -9.18 -42.05
CA SER A 239 27.16 -9.91 -42.41
C SER A 239 26.57 -10.63 -41.18
N GLN A 240 25.30 -11.01 -41.27
CA GLN A 240 24.62 -11.82 -40.26
C GLN A 240 25.37 -13.15 -39.99
N ASP A 241 25.84 -13.82 -41.03
CA ASP A 241 26.60 -15.08 -40.89
C ASP A 241 27.95 -14.87 -40.19
N MET A 242 28.58 -13.72 -40.39
CA MET A 242 29.83 -13.38 -39.70
C MET A 242 29.57 -13.13 -38.21
N LEU A 243 28.48 -12.43 -37.86
CA LEU A 243 28.06 -12.22 -36.46
C LEU A 243 27.75 -13.54 -35.76
N LEU A 244 27.02 -14.46 -36.41
CA LEU A 244 26.75 -15.80 -35.89
C LEU A 244 28.05 -16.60 -35.66
N THR A 245 28.98 -16.54 -36.60
CA THR A 245 30.29 -17.20 -36.46
C THR A 245 31.13 -16.61 -35.33
N LEU A 246 31.05 -15.29 -35.11
CA LEU A 246 31.70 -14.61 -33.99
C LEU A 246 31.15 -15.09 -32.65
N VAL A 247 29.83 -15.09 -32.51
CA VAL A 247 29.15 -15.57 -31.28
C VAL A 247 29.49 -17.03 -31.00
N GLU A 248 29.54 -17.88 -32.03
CA GLU A 248 29.90 -19.29 -31.87
C GLU A 248 31.34 -19.49 -31.36
N LYS A 249 32.27 -18.64 -31.80
CA LYS A 249 33.70 -18.73 -31.42
C LYS A 249 34.05 -18.02 -30.10
N MET A 250 33.17 -17.15 -29.58
CA MET A 250 33.38 -16.48 -28.31
C MET A 250 33.09 -17.41 -27.14
N SER A 251 33.80 -17.25 -26.02
CA SER A 251 33.45 -17.95 -24.78
C SER A 251 32.22 -17.34 -24.14
N ASP A 252 31.43 -18.13 -23.40
CA ASP A 252 30.25 -17.65 -22.72
C ASP A 252 30.57 -16.53 -21.71
N GLU A 253 31.73 -16.60 -21.04
CA GLU A 253 32.21 -15.52 -20.15
C GLU A 253 32.35 -14.18 -20.89
N LYS A 254 32.75 -14.18 -22.15
CA LYS A 254 32.84 -12.96 -22.97
C LYS A 254 31.50 -12.49 -23.45
N LEU A 255 30.60 -13.42 -23.80
CA LEU A 255 29.23 -13.11 -24.21
C LEU A 255 28.41 -12.51 -23.03
N VAL A 256 28.57 -13.09 -21.86
CA VAL A 256 27.91 -12.60 -20.63
C VAL A 256 28.30 -11.13 -20.31
N LYS A 257 29.54 -10.73 -20.58
CA LYS A 257 29.97 -9.33 -20.42
C LYS A 257 29.27 -8.34 -21.35
N MET A 258 28.63 -8.83 -22.41
CA MET A 258 27.83 -8.00 -23.33
C MET A 258 26.37 -7.85 -22.91
N MET A 259 25.91 -8.56 -21.87
CA MET A 259 24.58 -8.35 -21.32
C MET A 259 24.56 -7.07 -20.49
N PRO A 260 23.56 -6.20 -20.70
CA PRO A 260 23.46 -4.97 -19.93
C PRO A 260 22.97 -5.25 -18.49
N TYR A 261 23.56 -4.61 -17.50
CA TYR A 261 22.92 -4.49 -16.21
C TYR A 261 21.86 -3.37 -16.27
N THR A 262 20.60 -3.74 -16.08
CA THR A 262 19.47 -2.82 -16.17
C THR A 262 19.14 -2.13 -14.87
N GLN A 263 19.68 -2.63 -13.76
CA GLN A 263 19.45 -2.08 -12.43
C GLN A 263 20.73 -2.00 -11.60
N MET A 264 20.84 -0.93 -10.83
CA MET A 264 21.75 -0.81 -9.71
C MET A 264 20.93 -0.57 -8.44
N ILE A 265 21.11 -1.44 -7.45
CA ILE A 265 20.41 -1.34 -6.16
C ILE A 265 21.43 -0.94 -5.09
N ILE A 266 21.06 0.04 -4.26
CA ILE A 266 21.99 0.66 -3.32
C ILE A 266 21.37 0.71 -1.93
N ARG A 267 22.13 0.28 -0.93
CA ARG A 267 21.83 0.49 0.48
C ARG A 267 22.70 1.64 1.00
N THR A 268 22.07 2.64 1.58
CA THR A 268 22.75 3.80 2.17
C THR A 268 23.01 3.61 3.67
N THR A 269 23.90 4.40 4.24
CA THR A 269 24.21 4.38 5.67
C THR A 269 23.15 5.08 6.52
N ASP A 270 22.40 6.02 5.93
CA ASP A 270 21.42 6.88 6.62
C ASP A 270 19.96 6.66 6.18
N GLY A 271 19.70 5.80 5.19
CA GLY A 271 18.38 5.50 4.66
C GLY A 271 17.71 6.65 3.88
N LYS A 272 18.48 7.69 3.47
CA LYS A 272 17.95 8.90 2.83
C LYS A 272 18.20 8.92 1.32
N ALA A 273 17.54 8.05 0.60
CA ALA A 273 17.71 7.86 -0.84
C ALA A 273 17.73 9.16 -1.66
N LEU A 274 16.68 9.97 -1.56
CA LEU A 274 16.50 11.17 -2.37
C LEU A 274 17.51 12.30 -2.04
N ALA A 275 18.10 12.29 -0.85
CA ALA A 275 19.12 13.27 -0.48
C ALA A 275 20.44 13.05 -1.25
N HIS A 276 20.68 11.84 -1.74
CA HIS A 276 21.91 11.42 -2.40
C HIS A 276 21.79 11.32 -3.92
N GLU A 277 20.60 11.56 -4.47
CA GLU A 277 20.33 11.43 -5.92
C GLU A 277 21.34 12.20 -6.78
N SER A 278 21.55 13.48 -6.48
CA SER A 278 22.48 14.32 -7.27
C SER A 278 23.93 13.83 -7.22
N ALA A 279 24.39 13.39 -6.04
CA ALA A 279 25.75 12.90 -5.88
C ALA A 279 25.99 11.58 -6.64
N ILE A 280 25.01 10.68 -6.62
CA ILE A 280 25.05 9.43 -7.39
C ILE A 280 24.99 9.73 -8.89
N ALA A 281 24.09 10.62 -9.30
CA ALA A 281 23.94 11.03 -10.69
C ALA A 281 25.24 11.57 -11.29
N GLU A 282 25.90 12.48 -10.57
CA GLU A 282 27.19 13.04 -10.98
C GLU A 282 28.28 11.96 -11.05
N ALA A 283 28.31 11.03 -10.09
CA ALA A 283 29.32 9.97 -10.02
C ALA A 283 29.29 9.03 -11.24
N ILE A 284 28.12 8.79 -11.82
CA ILE A 284 27.94 7.91 -12.99
C ILE A 284 27.58 8.68 -14.27
N ASN A 285 27.92 9.97 -14.34
CA ASN A 285 27.67 10.81 -15.51
C ASN A 285 26.22 10.77 -16.02
N HIS A 286 25.23 10.71 -15.11
CA HIS A 286 23.80 10.65 -15.43
C HIS A 286 23.36 9.47 -16.31
N LYS A 287 24.06 8.33 -16.25
CA LYS A 287 23.76 7.12 -17.04
C LYS A 287 22.47 6.40 -16.64
N TYR A 288 21.70 6.88 -15.70
CA TYR A 288 20.43 6.28 -15.29
C TYR A 288 19.24 6.97 -15.97
N SER A 289 18.15 6.22 -16.16
CA SER A 289 16.90 6.74 -16.68
C SER A 289 15.92 7.07 -15.53
N ALA A 290 15.88 6.26 -14.48
CA ALA A 290 15.05 6.53 -13.31
C ALA A 290 15.75 6.12 -12.02
N MET A 291 15.47 6.84 -10.93
CA MET A 291 15.89 6.50 -9.58
C MET A 291 14.69 6.58 -8.64
N ILE A 292 14.42 5.50 -7.90
CA ILE A 292 13.30 5.43 -6.97
C ILE A 292 13.77 5.02 -5.57
N ASP A 293 13.02 5.47 -4.57
CA ASP A 293 13.20 5.11 -3.17
C ASP A 293 12.22 4.00 -2.72
N ARG A 294 12.35 3.53 -1.50
CA ARG A 294 11.45 2.50 -0.91
C ARG A 294 9.97 2.87 -0.99
N LYS A 295 9.63 4.17 -0.89
CA LYS A 295 8.24 4.63 -0.93
C LYS A 295 7.63 4.60 -2.33
N SER A 296 8.49 4.43 -3.33
CA SER A 296 8.10 4.36 -4.74
C SER A 296 8.11 2.93 -5.30
N VAL A 297 8.68 1.96 -4.56
CA VAL A 297 8.59 0.54 -4.91
C VAL A 297 7.16 0.04 -4.63
N PRO A 298 6.42 -0.45 -5.63
CA PRO A 298 4.98 -0.70 -5.50
C PRO A 298 4.61 -1.65 -4.37
N GLY A 299 5.28 -2.79 -4.27
CA GLY A 299 5.02 -3.78 -3.23
C GLY A 299 5.22 -3.22 -1.81
N LEU A 300 6.22 -2.35 -1.62
CA LEU A 300 6.49 -1.70 -0.34
C LEU A 300 5.52 -0.54 -0.06
N ALA A 301 5.31 0.33 -1.05
CA ALA A 301 4.46 1.51 -0.95
C ALA A 301 3.00 1.16 -0.67
N ARG A 302 2.50 0.09 -1.26
CA ARG A 302 1.13 -0.38 -1.05
C ARG A 302 0.91 -0.82 0.39
N LEU A 303 1.81 -1.63 0.92
CA LEU A 303 1.75 -2.08 2.30
C LEU A 303 1.87 -0.91 3.29
N ASP A 304 2.77 0.04 3.04
CA ASP A 304 2.90 1.26 3.87
C ASP A 304 1.58 2.05 3.90
N SER A 305 0.94 2.25 2.75
CA SER A 305 -0.35 2.95 2.66
C SER A 305 -1.46 2.26 3.44
N GLU A 306 -1.51 0.93 3.42
CA GLU A 306 -2.51 0.17 4.18
C GLU A 306 -2.25 0.24 5.69
N LEU A 307 -1.00 0.15 6.11
CA LEU A 307 -0.63 0.29 7.52
C LEU A 307 -0.97 1.68 8.07
N GLU A 308 -0.75 2.74 7.29
CA GLU A 308 -1.16 4.11 7.65
C GLU A 308 -2.69 4.23 7.80
N GLN A 309 -3.46 3.57 6.94
CA GLN A 309 -4.92 3.51 7.04
C GLN A 309 -5.35 2.77 8.32
N HIS A 310 -4.78 1.60 8.60
CA HIS A 310 -5.07 0.84 9.82
C HIS A 310 -4.74 1.65 11.08
N GLN A 311 -3.62 2.34 11.09
CA GLN A 311 -3.25 3.22 12.20
C GLN A 311 -4.26 4.36 12.38
N THR A 312 -4.68 5.01 11.31
CA THR A 312 -5.70 6.06 11.36
C THR A 312 -7.02 5.54 11.92
N PHE A 313 -7.47 4.38 11.47
CA PHE A 313 -8.69 3.75 11.98
C PHE A 313 -8.57 3.33 13.44
N SER A 314 -7.39 2.86 13.89
CA SER A 314 -7.18 2.47 15.28
C SER A 314 -7.51 3.61 16.25
N TYR A 315 -7.00 4.80 15.98
CA TYR A 315 -7.27 6.00 16.78
C TYR A 315 -8.71 6.51 16.62
N ALA A 316 -9.24 6.50 15.41
CA ALA A 316 -10.62 6.94 15.16
C ALA A 316 -11.64 6.10 15.92
N PHE A 317 -11.58 4.78 15.83
CA PHE A 317 -12.48 3.89 16.57
C PHE A 317 -12.28 4.01 18.08
N MET A 318 -11.05 4.07 18.56
CA MET A 318 -10.76 4.29 19.97
C MET A 318 -11.43 5.56 20.49
N ILE A 319 -11.26 6.70 19.82
CA ILE A 319 -11.85 7.98 20.22
C ILE A 319 -13.38 7.90 20.27
N ILE A 320 -14.00 7.28 19.27
CA ILE A 320 -15.46 7.11 19.19
C ILE A 320 -15.96 6.29 20.39
N PHE A 321 -15.42 5.10 20.62
CA PHE A 321 -15.89 4.21 21.68
C PHE A 321 -15.60 4.75 23.09
N VAL A 322 -14.43 5.37 23.30
CA VAL A 322 -14.08 6.04 24.55
C VAL A 322 -15.01 7.25 24.79
N GLY A 323 -15.28 8.02 23.75
CA GLY A 323 -16.24 9.15 23.84
C GLY A 323 -17.63 8.70 24.30
N ILE A 324 -18.15 7.61 23.73
CA ILE A 324 -19.42 7.02 24.15
C ILE A 324 -19.33 6.51 25.61
N ALA A 325 -18.24 5.81 25.96
CA ALA A 325 -18.04 5.31 27.33
C ALA A 325 -18.04 6.46 28.37
N ILE A 326 -17.34 7.54 28.07
CA ILE A 326 -17.34 8.78 28.90
C ILE A 326 -18.76 9.31 29.12
N LEU A 327 -19.53 9.41 28.04
CA LEU A 327 -20.89 9.90 28.10
C LEU A 327 -21.80 8.96 28.95
N VAL A 328 -21.67 7.64 28.75
CA VAL A 328 -22.44 6.64 29.51
C VAL A 328 -22.05 6.66 31.00
N ILE A 329 -20.77 6.74 31.35
CA ILE A 329 -20.28 6.89 32.72
C ILE A 329 -20.86 8.16 33.36
N ALA A 330 -20.68 9.30 32.70
CA ALA A 330 -21.10 10.60 33.24
C ALA A 330 -22.58 10.63 33.61
N THR A 331 -23.45 10.03 32.78
CA THR A 331 -24.90 9.99 33.09
C THR A 331 -25.27 8.92 34.09
N SER A 332 -24.65 7.75 34.02
CA SER A 332 -24.94 6.67 34.96
C SER A 332 -24.54 7.05 36.37
N MET A 333 -23.37 7.66 36.52
CA MET A 333 -22.87 8.15 37.79
C MET A 333 -23.72 9.31 38.32
N LYS A 334 -24.06 10.28 37.47
CA LYS A 334 -24.96 11.37 37.88
C LYS A 334 -26.28 10.83 38.37
N ARG A 335 -26.92 9.89 37.67
CA ARG A 335 -28.18 9.26 38.06
C ARG A 335 -28.04 8.48 39.37
N MET A 336 -26.96 7.72 39.55
CA MET A 336 -26.68 6.97 40.78
C MET A 336 -26.52 7.90 41.98
N VAL A 337 -25.71 8.95 41.84
CA VAL A 337 -25.46 9.92 42.89
C VAL A 337 -26.73 10.74 43.23
N ASP A 338 -27.56 11.11 42.23
CA ASP A 338 -28.86 11.76 42.44
C ASP A 338 -29.82 10.85 43.24
N ARG A 339 -29.85 9.53 42.97
CA ARG A 339 -30.66 8.55 43.73
C ARG A 339 -30.15 8.35 45.16
N GLN A 340 -28.85 8.36 45.38
CA GLN A 340 -28.20 8.13 46.66
C GLN A 340 -27.96 9.42 47.43
N ARG A 341 -28.61 10.53 47.03
CA ARG A 341 -28.44 11.86 47.66
C ARG A 341 -28.62 11.84 49.17
N THR A 342 -29.65 11.14 49.67
CA THR A 342 -29.94 11.00 51.11
C THR A 342 -28.85 10.21 51.82
N GLU A 343 -28.37 9.12 51.25
CA GLU A 343 -27.28 8.32 51.83
C GLU A 343 -25.96 9.11 51.91
N ILE A 344 -25.64 9.88 50.86
CA ILE A 344 -24.50 10.80 50.82
C ILE A 344 -24.63 11.86 51.95
N GLY A 345 -25.84 12.41 52.13
CA GLY A 345 -26.16 13.36 53.17
C GLY A 345 -25.96 12.77 54.57
N THR A 346 -26.45 11.55 54.80
CA THR A 346 -26.29 10.82 56.05
C THR A 346 -24.83 10.51 56.36
N MET A 347 -24.06 9.99 55.37
CA MET A 347 -22.62 9.72 55.53
C MET A 347 -21.85 11.01 55.89
N ASN A 348 -22.22 12.13 55.28
CA ASN A 348 -21.58 13.42 55.54
C ASN A 348 -21.99 14.00 56.92
N ALA A 349 -23.24 13.81 57.34
CA ALA A 349 -23.74 14.17 58.67
C ALA A 349 -23.10 13.37 59.79
N LEU A 350 -22.76 12.08 59.53
CA LEU A 350 -22.03 11.21 60.44
C LEU A 350 -20.50 11.49 60.46
N GLY A 351 -20.03 12.58 59.86
CA GLY A 351 -18.64 13.03 59.93
C GLY A 351 -17.71 12.42 58.90
N MET A 352 -18.22 11.68 57.88
CA MET A 352 -17.38 11.13 56.82
C MET A 352 -16.84 12.26 55.94
N LYS A 353 -15.50 12.29 55.74
CA LYS A 353 -14.84 13.31 54.90
C LYS A 353 -15.34 13.22 53.46
N LYS A 354 -15.69 14.35 52.85
CA LYS A 354 -16.16 14.44 51.45
C LYS A 354 -15.24 13.75 50.47
N ARG A 355 -13.91 13.78 50.70
CA ARG A 355 -12.92 13.05 49.87
C ARG A 355 -13.13 11.52 49.90
N LYS A 356 -13.43 10.94 51.09
CA LYS A 356 -13.68 9.49 51.20
C LYS A 356 -14.95 9.07 50.45
N ILE A 357 -15.97 9.88 50.48
CA ILE A 357 -17.21 9.67 49.74
C ILE A 357 -16.93 9.78 48.23
N LEU A 358 -16.18 10.80 47.79
CA LEU A 358 -15.78 10.95 46.40
C LEU A 358 -14.99 9.73 45.89
N PHE A 359 -13.96 9.32 46.62
CA PHE A 359 -13.15 8.14 46.23
C PHE A 359 -13.99 6.87 46.17
N HIS A 360 -15.01 6.71 46.99
CA HIS A 360 -15.92 5.58 46.90
C HIS A 360 -16.68 5.57 45.55
N TYR A 361 -17.19 6.71 45.09
CA TYR A 361 -17.86 6.78 43.79
C TYR A 361 -16.89 6.62 42.62
N LEU A 362 -15.70 7.25 42.68
CA LEU A 362 -14.67 7.09 41.66
C LEU A 362 -14.18 5.65 41.53
N SER A 363 -14.25 4.85 42.62
CA SER A 363 -13.83 3.45 42.56
C SER A 363 -14.71 2.58 41.66
N PHE A 364 -15.97 2.98 41.37
CA PHE A 364 -16.84 2.28 40.44
C PHE A 364 -16.32 2.40 38.99
N SER A 365 -16.08 3.62 38.55
CA SER A 365 -15.56 3.85 37.20
C SER A 365 -14.14 3.30 37.02
N LEU A 366 -13.28 3.46 38.04
CA LEU A 366 -11.94 2.89 38.04
C LEU A 366 -11.97 1.35 37.89
N PHE A 367 -12.78 0.67 38.71
CA PHE A 367 -12.86 -0.78 38.68
C PHE A 367 -13.41 -1.30 37.35
N ILE A 368 -14.51 -0.71 36.87
CA ILE A 368 -15.16 -1.15 35.64
C ILE A 368 -14.32 -0.86 34.40
N SER A 369 -13.75 0.35 34.30
CA SER A 369 -12.91 0.70 33.14
C SER A 369 -11.59 -0.06 33.15
N LEU A 370 -10.97 -0.27 34.33
CA LEU A 370 -9.75 -1.07 34.44
C LEU A 370 -9.99 -2.52 34.02
N LEU A 371 -11.07 -3.14 34.52
CA LEU A 371 -11.44 -4.49 34.14
C LEU A 371 -11.74 -4.58 32.63
N GLY A 372 -12.47 -3.59 32.08
CA GLY A 372 -12.75 -3.52 30.65
C GLY A 372 -11.49 -3.40 29.82
N VAL A 373 -10.56 -2.54 30.20
CA VAL A 373 -9.26 -2.39 29.51
C VAL A 373 -8.44 -3.68 29.57
N ILE A 374 -8.35 -4.32 30.73
CA ILE A 374 -7.60 -5.60 30.86
C ILE A 374 -8.20 -6.66 29.93
N VAL A 375 -9.52 -6.87 29.96
CA VAL A 375 -10.19 -7.82 29.07
C VAL A 375 -10.02 -7.42 27.61
N GLY A 376 -10.12 -6.13 27.29
CA GLY A 376 -9.88 -5.60 25.96
C GLY A 376 -8.46 -5.85 25.44
N ILE A 377 -7.44 -5.71 26.31
CA ILE A 377 -6.05 -6.07 25.98
C ILE A 377 -5.92 -7.57 25.69
N LEU A 378 -6.47 -8.41 26.54
CA LEU A 378 -6.39 -9.86 26.35
C LEU A 378 -7.07 -10.29 25.04
N LEU A 379 -8.30 -9.84 24.80
CA LEU A 379 -9.01 -10.15 23.57
C LEU A 379 -8.32 -9.54 22.35
N GLY A 380 -7.80 -8.33 22.47
CA GLY A 380 -7.08 -7.65 21.39
C GLY A 380 -5.83 -8.40 20.95
N VAL A 381 -4.96 -8.76 21.90
CA VAL A 381 -3.67 -9.40 21.60
C VAL A 381 -3.82 -10.86 21.19
N PHE A 382 -4.68 -11.63 21.87
CA PHE A 382 -4.74 -13.09 21.69
C PHE A 382 -5.82 -13.54 20.68
N TRP A 383 -6.76 -12.68 20.33
CA TRP A 383 -7.85 -13.05 19.42
C TRP A 383 -8.00 -12.07 18.26
N ALA A 384 -8.26 -10.78 18.50
CA ALA A 384 -8.65 -9.87 17.44
C ALA A 384 -7.49 -9.50 16.49
N CYS A 385 -6.29 -9.25 17.01
CA CYS A 385 -5.11 -8.95 16.19
C CYS A 385 -4.65 -10.19 15.40
N PRO A 386 -4.51 -11.41 15.97
CA PRO A 386 -4.23 -12.62 15.19
C PRO A 386 -5.28 -12.92 14.11
N TRP A 387 -6.55 -12.66 14.40
CA TRP A 387 -7.62 -12.82 13.42
C TRP A 387 -7.44 -11.86 12.24
N LEU A 388 -7.14 -10.59 12.51
CA LEU A 388 -6.88 -9.60 11.45
C LEU A 388 -5.63 -9.95 10.63
N ILE A 389 -4.55 -10.35 11.29
CA ILE A 389 -3.33 -10.85 10.62
C ILE A 389 -3.68 -12.01 9.70
N GLY A 390 -4.47 -12.99 10.16
CA GLY A 390 -4.90 -14.13 9.35
C GLY A 390 -5.76 -13.73 8.15
N LEU A 391 -6.63 -12.73 8.30
CA LEU A 391 -7.46 -12.22 7.22
C LEU A 391 -6.61 -11.60 6.09
N PHE A 392 -5.56 -10.88 6.44
CA PHE A 392 -4.67 -10.23 5.48
C PHE A 392 -3.47 -11.08 5.05
N ALA A 393 -3.27 -12.28 5.62
CA ALA A 393 -2.14 -13.15 5.29
C ALA A 393 -2.08 -13.59 3.83
N THR A 394 -3.20 -13.53 3.11
CA THR A 394 -3.25 -13.80 1.66
C THR A 394 -2.66 -12.68 0.82
N TYR A 395 -2.63 -11.45 1.36
CA TYR A 395 -2.16 -10.26 0.63
C TYR A 395 -0.72 -9.88 0.96
N TYR A 396 -0.17 -10.34 2.09
CA TYR A 396 1.17 -9.94 2.54
C TYR A 396 2.13 -11.10 2.56
N ILE A 397 3.36 -10.83 2.16
CA ILE A 397 4.49 -11.75 2.26
C ILE A 397 5.50 -11.16 3.25
N VAL A 398 5.25 -11.37 4.54
CA VAL A 398 6.16 -10.94 5.61
C VAL A 398 6.46 -12.14 6.50
N PRO A 399 7.63 -12.77 6.35
CA PRO A 399 8.02 -13.93 7.15
C PRO A 399 8.01 -13.64 8.64
N GLY A 400 7.53 -14.62 9.44
CA GLY A 400 7.54 -14.51 10.90
C GLY A 400 6.52 -13.54 11.50
N LEU A 401 5.53 -13.09 10.73
CA LEU A 401 4.47 -12.22 11.21
C LEU A 401 3.59 -12.90 12.24
N HIS A 402 3.53 -12.34 13.44
CA HIS A 402 2.65 -12.78 14.53
C HIS A 402 2.28 -11.60 15.43
N SER A 403 1.17 -11.72 16.15
CA SER A 403 0.74 -10.68 17.09
C SER A 403 1.74 -10.53 18.24
N ILE A 404 2.20 -9.31 18.46
CA ILE A 404 3.13 -8.98 19.55
C ILE A 404 2.48 -8.05 20.57
N PHE A 405 2.90 -8.17 21.84
CA PHE A 405 2.52 -7.21 22.86
C PHE A 405 3.43 -5.97 22.79
N HIS A 406 2.82 -4.79 22.72
CA HIS A 406 3.57 -3.52 22.69
C HIS A 406 3.21 -2.62 23.89
N PRO A 407 4.18 -1.94 24.53
CA PRO A 407 3.96 -1.09 25.69
C PRO A 407 2.92 0.03 25.50
N ILE A 408 2.69 0.46 24.26
CA ILE A 408 1.69 1.48 23.93
C ILE A 408 0.27 1.09 24.39
N TYR A 409 -0.03 -0.23 24.44
CA TYR A 409 -1.33 -0.72 24.89
C TYR A 409 -1.60 -0.39 26.37
N LEU A 410 -0.56 -0.43 27.20
CA LEU A 410 -0.67 -0.03 28.60
C LEU A 410 -0.87 1.48 28.75
N ILE A 411 -0.16 2.27 27.93
CA ILE A 411 -0.25 3.73 27.95
C ILE A 411 -1.68 4.17 27.54
N ILE A 412 -2.17 3.63 26.43
CA ILE A 412 -3.53 3.93 25.94
C ILE A 412 -4.59 3.41 26.91
N GLY A 413 -4.41 2.19 27.43
CA GLY A 413 -5.30 1.63 28.44
C GLY A 413 -5.38 2.51 29.70
N ALA A 414 -4.24 2.99 30.21
CA ALA A 414 -4.19 3.93 31.32
C ALA A 414 -4.89 5.27 30.99
N ALA A 415 -4.73 5.78 29.77
CA ALA A 415 -5.40 6.99 29.30
C ALA A 415 -6.93 6.81 29.24
N ILE A 416 -7.42 5.66 28.76
CA ILE A 416 -8.85 5.32 28.75
C ILE A 416 -9.42 5.29 30.19
N VAL A 417 -8.74 4.61 31.10
CA VAL A 417 -9.15 4.54 32.51
C VAL A 417 -9.15 5.93 33.12
N ALA A 418 -8.12 6.73 32.90
CA ALA A 418 -8.03 8.10 33.40
C ALA A 418 -9.17 8.99 32.88
N ALA A 419 -9.49 8.88 31.57
CA ALA A 419 -10.60 9.61 30.97
C ALA A 419 -11.96 9.25 31.58
N CYS A 420 -12.21 7.94 31.80
CA CYS A 420 -13.42 7.46 32.46
C CYS A 420 -13.54 7.96 33.92
N VAL A 421 -12.46 7.88 34.67
CA VAL A 421 -12.41 8.37 36.07
C VAL A 421 -12.58 9.90 36.14
N LEU A 422 -11.99 10.63 35.19
CA LEU A 422 -12.15 12.08 35.10
C LEU A 422 -13.62 12.48 34.80
N ALA A 423 -14.27 11.78 33.89
CA ALA A 423 -15.68 11.98 33.56
C ALA A 423 -16.58 11.77 34.77
N ASP A 424 -16.31 10.71 35.54
CA ASP A 424 -16.98 10.42 36.78
C ASP A 424 -16.73 11.53 37.84
N PHE A 425 -15.47 11.92 38.02
CA PHE A 425 -15.11 13.04 38.93
C PHE A 425 -15.87 14.30 38.60
N LEU A 426 -15.92 14.72 37.35
CA LEU A 426 -16.64 15.91 36.91
C LEU A 426 -18.14 15.80 37.15
N SER A 427 -18.70 14.61 37.04
CA SER A 427 -20.12 14.33 37.29
C SER A 427 -20.46 14.37 38.78
N CYS A 428 -19.60 13.83 39.64
CA CYS A 428 -19.82 13.71 41.07
C CYS A 428 -19.46 14.98 41.85
N LYS A 429 -18.52 15.82 41.38
CA LYS A 429 -17.99 17.00 42.08
C LYS A 429 -19.08 18.00 42.51
N LYS A 430 -20.11 18.20 41.70
CA LYS A 430 -21.20 19.17 42.01
C LYS A 430 -22.06 18.74 43.20
N LEU A 431 -22.28 17.43 43.36
CA LEU A 431 -23.15 16.89 44.42
C LEU A 431 -22.50 16.86 45.77
N LEU A 432 -21.17 16.76 45.83
CA LEU A 432 -20.43 16.84 47.10
C LEU A 432 -20.39 18.24 47.70
N LYS A 433 -20.82 19.27 46.97
CA LYS A 433 -20.96 20.65 47.47
C LYS A 433 -22.26 20.87 48.21
N ILE A 434 -23.25 19.96 48.14
CA ILE A 434 -24.54 20.08 48.80
C ILE A 434 -24.35 19.94 50.32
N ARG A 435 -25.04 20.81 51.11
CA ARG A 435 -25.03 20.75 52.57
C ARG A 435 -25.81 19.52 53.04
N PRO A 436 -25.41 18.85 54.16
CA PRO A 436 -26.13 17.68 54.68
C PRO A 436 -27.62 17.92 54.89
N ALA A 437 -28.00 19.08 55.42
CA ALA A 437 -29.40 19.46 55.65
C ALA A 437 -30.22 19.57 54.34
N GLU A 438 -29.59 20.00 53.22
CA GLU A 438 -30.23 20.08 51.93
C GLU A 438 -30.30 18.70 51.24
N ALA A 439 -29.34 17.82 51.53
CA ALA A 439 -29.30 16.47 50.97
C ALA A 439 -30.41 15.59 51.55
N LEU A 440 -30.77 15.78 52.80
CA LEU A 440 -31.82 15.02 53.50
C LEU A 440 -33.26 15.50 53.13
N ARG A 441 -33.41 16.67 52.50
CA ARG A 441 -34.70 17.15 52.01
C ARG A 441 -34.98 16.63 50.61
N PRO A 442 -36.25 16.30 50.27
CA PRO A 442 -36.61 15.99 48.87
C PRO A 442 -36.15 17.11 47.95
N ALA A 443 -35.61 16.73 46.79
CA ALA A 443 -35.16 17.73 45.80
C ALA A 443 -36.37 18.59 45.37
N PRO A 444 -36.30 19.95 45.46
CA PRO A 444 -37.36 20.76 44.93
C PRO A 444 -37.56 20.50 43.44
N PRO A 445 -38.81 20.46 42.95
CA PRO A 445 -39.09 20.30 41.55
C PRO A 445 -38.39 21.41 40.75
N LYS A 446 -37.63 21.06 39.77
CA LYS A 446 -36.93 22.02 38.90
C LYS A 446 -37.98 22.87 38.18
N GLN A 447 -37.97 24.17 38.40
CA GLN A 447 -38.81 25.11 37.64
C GLN A 447 -38.45 24.94 36.14
N GLY A 448 -39.43 24.54 35.36
CA GLY A 448 -39.26 24.29 33.93
C GLY A 448 -39.14 25.61 33.16
N LYS A 449 -38.01 25.84 32.54
CA LYS A 449 -37.93 26.86 31.47
C LYS A 449 -38.74 26.34 30.27
N ARG A 450 -39.35 27.24 29.51
CA ARG A 450 -40.06 26.89 28.26
C ARG A 450 -39.13 26.11 27.34
N CYS A 451 -39.68 25.07 26.74
CA CYS A 451 -38.96 24.22 25.76
C CYS A 451 -38.79 24.99 24.46
N LEU A 452 -37.65 24.83 23.76
CA LEU A 452 -37.45 25.39 22.44
C LEU A 452 -38.56 24.98 21.44
N PHE A 453 -39.09 23.78 21.59
CA PHE A 453 -40.18 23.28 20.76
C PHE A 453 -41.52 23.99 20.99
N GLU A 454 -41.71 24.64 22.15
CA GLU A 454 -42.92 25.42 22.44
C GLU A 454 -43.03 26.69 21.60
N HIS A 455 -41.94 27.12 20.97
CA HIS A 455 -41.93 28.28 20.05
C HIS A 455 -42.28 27.92 18.61
N LEU A 456 -42.41 26.62 18.32
CA LEU A 456 -42.70 26.16 16.95
C LEU A 456 -44.22 26.21 16.66
N PRO A 457 -44.62 26.59 15.44
CA PRO A 457 -46.03 26.81 15.10
C PRO A 457 -46.90 25.56 15.18
N PHE A 458 -46.30 24.37 15.13
CA PHE A 458 -47.01 23.09 15.25
C PHE A 458 -47.23 22.62 16.71
N TRP A 459 -46.71 23.32 17.72
CA TRP A 459 -46.76 22.88 19.10
C TRP A 459 -48.20 22.61 19.59
N ASN A 460 -49.13 23.49 19.27
CA ASN A 460 -50.52 23.38 19.68
C ASN A 460 -51.31 22.26 18.96
N LYS A 461 -50.74 21.70 17.90
CA LYS A 461 -51.33 20.56 17.18
C LYS A 461 -50.88 19.20 17.72
N LEU A 462 -49.90 19.18 18.61
CA LEU A 462 -49.36 17.94 19.21
C LEU A 462 -50.28 17.46 20.34
N SER A 463 -50.41 16.12 20.47
CA SER A 463 -51.12 15.51 21.61
C SER A 463 -50.43 15.86 22.94
N PHE A 464 -51.18 15.83 24.02
CA PHE A 464 -50.65 16.08 25.37
C PHE A 464 -49.44 15.18 25.69
N GLN A 465 -49.51 13.92 25.32
CA GLN A 465 -48.40 12.98 25.52
C GLN A 465 -47.13 13.41 24.77
N ALA A 466 -47.26 13.85 23.52
CA ALA A 466 -46.14 14.33 22.72
C ALA A 466 -45.53 15.62 23.32
N GLN A 467 -46.38 16.56 23.74
CA GLN A 467 -45.91 17.79 24.41
C GLN A 467 -45.20 17.47 25.71
N TYR A 468 -45.72 16.53 26.50
CA TYR A 468 -45.11 16.10 27.76
C TYR A 468 -43.75 15.46 27.53
N ASN A 469 -43.65 14.53 26.58
CA ASN A 469 -42.40 13.84 26.22
C ASN A 469 -41.35 14.82 25.72
N LEU A 470 -41.71 15.75 24.84
CA LEU A 470 -40.79 16.76 24.31
C LEU A 470 -40.29 17.71 25.43
N ARG A 471 -41.15 18.05 26.40
CA ARG A 471 -40.75 18.81 27.59
C ARG A 471 -39.78 18.01 28.47
N ASP A 472 -40.01 16.71 28.67
CA ASP A 472 -39.13 15.86 29.50
C ASP A 472 -37.77 15.66 28.81
N VAL A 473 -37.74 15.42 27.51
CA VAL A 473 -36.50 15.36 26.69
C VAL A 473 -35.74 16.68 26.80
N SER A 474 -36.39 17.82 26.63
CA SER A 474 -35.74 19.14 26.70
C SER A 474 -35.21 19.51 28.09
N ARG A 475 -35.83 18.98 29.14
CA ARG A 475 -35.35 19.14 30.54
C ARG A 475 -34.10 18.29 30.82
N SER A 476 -33.96 17.18 30.14
CA SER A 476 -32.84 16.25 30.30
C SER A 476 -31.85 16.31 29.09
N LYS A 477 -31.43 17.54 28.71
CA LYS A 477 -30.61 17.82 27.53
C LYS A 477 -29.42 16.86 27.36
N LEU A 478 -28.68 16.57 28.44
CA LEU A 478 -27.53 15.67 28.38
C LEU A 478 -27.94 14.23 28.03
N ARG A 479 -29.07 13.73 28.59
CA ARG A 479 -29.59 12.38 28.27
C ARG A 479 -30.05 12.30 26.82
N ALA A 480 -30.80 13.31 26.36
CA ALA A 480 -31.27 13.41 25.00
C ALA A 480 -30.09 13.46 24.01
N PHE A 481 -29.10 14.31 24.27
CA PHE A 481 -27.88 14.42 23.48
C PHE A 481 -27.15 13.08 23.36
N MET A 482 -27.00 12.36 24.46
CA MET A 482 -26.32 11.06 24.46
C MET A 482 -27.07 9.97 23.71
N SER A 483 -28.41 9.93 23.86
CA SER A 483 -29.21 8.99 23.07
C SER A 483 -29.09 9.28 21.58
N ILE A 484 -29.13 10.56 21.19
CA ILE A 484 -28.95 10.98 19.79
C ILE A 484 -27.56 10.61 19.29
N VAL A 485 -26.51 10.96 20.03
CA VAL A 485 -25.12 10.66 19.64
C VAL A 485 -24.88 9.15 19.56
N GLY A 486 -25.33 8.40 20.57
CA GLY A 486 -25.16 6.94 20.56
C GLY A 486 -25.85 6.27 19.38
N THR A 487 -27.11 6.69 19.09
CA THR A 487 -27.84 6.17 17.92
C THR A 487 -27.19 6.62 16.61
N ALA A 488 -26.78 7.88 16.52
CA ALA A 488 -26.14 8.42 15.32
C ALA A 488 -24.81 7.73 15.02
N VAL A 489 -23.97 7.48 16.03
CA VAL A 489 -22.70 6.74 15.86
C VAL A 489 -22.95 5.28 15.49
N GLY A 490 -23.91 4.61 16.15
CA GLY A 490 -24.28 3.25 15.77
C GLY A 490 -24.75 3.15 14.32
N MET A 491 -25.59 4.11 13.90
CA MET A 491 -26.07 4.16 12.52
C MET A 491 -24.95 4.50 11.52
N LEU A 492 -24.03 5.39 11.90
CA LEU A 492 -22.87 5.72 11.06
C LEU A 492 -21.97 4.51 10.83
N LEU A 493 -21.67 3.74 11.89
CA LEU A 493 -20.88 2.51 11.76
C LEU A 493 -21.59 1.45 10.89
N MET A 494 -22.91 1.32 11.06
CA MET A 494 -23.71 0.41 10.24
C MET A 494 -23.72 0.84 8.76
N LEU A 495 -23.97 2.12 8.50
CA LEU A 495 -23.94 2.68 7.15
C LEU A 495 -22.56 2.57 6.51
N TYR A 496 -21.49 2.75 7.29
CA TYR A 496 -20.13 2.55 6.81
C TYR A 496 -19.92 1.09 6.36
N GLY A 497 -20.28 0.11 7.21
CA GLY A 497 -20.11 -1.30 6.86
C GLY A 497 -20.93 -1.74 5.65
N VAL A 498 -22.21 -1.34 5.58
CA VAL A 498 -23.08 -1.64 4.43
C VAL A 498 -22.60 -0.89 3.18
N GLY A 499 -22.21 0.38 3.34
CA GLY A 499 -21.72 1.21 2.25
C GLY A 499 -20.45 0.67 1.61
N CYS A 500 -19.51 0.18 2.42
CA CYS A 500 -18.31 -0.50 1.88
C CYS A 500 -18.68 -1.73 1.05
N ASN A 501 -19.64 -2.53 1.51
CA ASN A 501 -20.08 -3.71 0.76
C ASN A 501 -20.77 -3.35 -0.56
N GLU A 502 -21.49 -2.23 -0.64
CA GLU A 502 -22.15 -1.78 -1.87
C GLU A 502 -21.21 -1.02 -2.83
N LEU A 503 -20.08 -0.51 -2.33
CA LEU A 503 -19.10 0.17 -3.17
C LEU A 503 -18.34 -0.79 -4.10
N VAL A 504 -18.15 -2.05 -3.69
CA VAL A 504 -17.42 -3.05 -4.49
C VAL A 504 -18.09 -3.30 -5.84
N PRO A 505 -19.39 -3.66 -5.92
CA PRO A 505 -20.06 -3.81 -7.22
C PRO A 505 -20.05 -2.54 -8.06
N GLN A 506 -20.20 -1.36 -7.44
CA GLN A 506 -20.13 -0.09 -8.18
C GLN A 506 -18.74 0.18 -8.74
N LEU A 507 -17.70 -0.27 -8.05
CA LEU A 507 -16.33 -0.19 -8.55
C LEU A 507 -16.13 -1.15 -9.72
N GLU A 508 -16.66 -2.38 -9.63
CA GLU A 508 -16.66 -3.35 -10.73
C GLU A 508 -17.37 -2.80 -11.97
N ASP A 509 -18.57 -2.22 -11.81
CA ASP A 509 -19.30 -1.56 -12.92
C ASP A 509 -18.46 -0.43 -13.56
N LEU A 510 -17.77 0.37 -12.74
CA LEU A 510 -16.91 1.44 -13.24
C LEU A 510 -15.69 0.90 -13.99
N MET A 511 -15.10 -0.18 -13.52
CA MET A 511 -13.92 -0.79 -14.13
C MET A 511 -14.29 -1.56 -15.41
N PHE A 512 -15.24 -2.47 -15.34
CA PHE A 512 -15.50 -3.44 -16.41
C PHE A 512 -16.64 -3.04 -17.37
N GLU A 513 -17.59 -2.20 -16.94
CA GLU A 513 -18.66 -1.75 -17.85
C GLU A 513 -18.38 -0.37 -18.46
N LYS A 514 -17.56 0.48 -17.80
CA LYS A 514 -17.33 1.85 -18.29
C LYS A 514 -15.90 2.10 -18.71
N SER A 515 -14.91 1.70 -17.90
CA SER A 515 -13.50 1.97 -18.21
C SER A 515 -12.96 0.94 -19.19
N THR A 516 -13.01 -0.33 -18.84
CA THR A 516 -12.47 -1.43 -19.64
C THR A 516 -13.61 -2.27 -20.20
N VAL A 517 -14.12 -1.88 -21.38
CA VAL A 517 -15.29 -2.52 -22.01
C VAL A 517 -14.92 -3.74 -22.85
N SER A 518 -13.63 -4.01 -23.04
CA SER A 518 -13.13 -5.16 -23.80
C SER A 518 -13.47 -6.48 -23.10
N GLU A 519 -13.84 -7.51 -23.87
CA GLU A 519 -14.05 -8.87 -23.36
C GLU A 519 -12.72 -9.57 -23.06
N TYR A 520 -11.68 -9.28 -23.85
CA TYR A 520 -10.36 -9.86 -23.72
C TYR A 520 -9.27 -8.79 -23.71
N GLN A 521 -8.23 -9.05 -22.96
CA GLN A 521 -7.00 -8.27 -22.95
C GLN A 521 -5.84 -9.21 -23.30
N VAL A 522 -5.23 -8.99 -24.45
CA VAL A 522 -4.06 -9.74 -24.88
C VAL A 522 -2.83 -8.93 -24.54
N LYS A 523 -1.99 -9.44 -23.64
CA LYS A 523 -0.70 -8.84 -23.32
C LYS A 523 0.28 -9.08 -24.45
N LEU A 524 0.85 -8.01 -24.98
CA LEU A 524 1.80 -8.07 -26.07
C LEU A 524 3.21 -8.31 -25.52
N SER A 525 3.97 -9.19 -26.20
CA SER A 525 5.37 -9.38 -25.84
C SER A 525 6.19 -8.12 -26.14
N ALA A 526 7.13 -7.80 -25.25
CA ALA A 526 7.98 -6.61 -25.41
C ALA A 526 8.84 -6.65 -26.69
N ASP A 527 9.09 -7.85 -27.23
CA ASP A 527 9.88 -8.08 -28.42
C ASP A 527 9.05 -8.35 -29.69
N ALA A 528 7.70 -8.31 -29.56
CA ALA A 528 6.84 -8.44 -30.73
C ALA A 528 7.14 -7.35 -31.77
N SER A 529 7.37 -7.76 -32.99
CA SER A 529 7.61 -6.82 -34.08
C SER A 529 6.32 -6.04 -34.40
N LYS A 530 6.46 -4.82 -34.91
CA LYS A 530 5.32 -4.03 -35.34
C LYS A 530 4.43 -4.81 -36.32
N THR A 531 5.02 -5.59 -37.21
CA THR A 531 4.30 -6.38 -38.22
C THR A 531 3.43 -7.45 -37.56
N GLU A 532 3.95 -8.12 -36.51
CA GLU A 532 3.20 -9.14 -35.74
C GLU A 532 2.05 -8.52 -34.98
N VAL A 533 2.28 -7.37 -34.32
CA VAL A 533 1.26 -6.63 -33.59
C VAL A 533 0.14 -6.13 -34.54
N ASP A 534 0.53 -5.57 -35.69
CA ASP A 534 -0.43 -5.09 -36.70
C ASP A 534 -1.24 -6.27 -37.30
N ALA A 535 -0.59 -7.42 -37.54
CA ALA A 535 -1.27 -8.64 -38.02
C ALA A 535 -2.25 -9.17 -36.97
N MET A 536 -1.86 -9.24 -35.69
CA MET A 536 -2.73 -9.65 -34.59
C MET A 536 -3.93 -8.71 -34.44
N GLN A 537 -3.71 -7.39 -34.52
CA GLN A 537 -4.79 -6.42 -34.46
C GLN A 537 -5.75 -6.54 -35.67
N GLN A 538 -5.24 -6.87 -36.86
CA GLN A 538 -6.07 -7.14 -38.04
C GLN A 538 -6.91 -8.40 -37.91
N GLU A 539 -6.38 -9.45 -37.30
CA GLU A 539 -7.05 -10.72 -37.13
C GLU A 539 -8.11 -10.70 -36.01
N LEU A 540 -7.73 -10.14 -34.85
CA LEU A 540 -8.60 -10.11 -33.66
C LEU A 540 -9.49 -8.87 -33.61
N GLY A 541 -9.16 -7.83 -34.36
CA GLY A 541 -9.74 -6.50 -34.18
C GLY A 541 -9.21 -5.78 -32.96
N GLY A 542 -9.95 -4.79 -32.47
CA GLY A 542 -9.69 -4.20 -31.18
C GLY A 542 -8.83 -2.94 -31.18
N GLU A 543 -8.40 -2.55 -29.98
CA GLU A 543 -7.67 -1.30 -29.68
C GLU A 543 -6.32 -1.61 -29.06
N LEU A 544 -5.27 -1.04 -29.61
CA LEU A 544 -3.94 -1.10 -29.01
C LEU A 544 -3.80 -0.03 -27.92
N VAL A 545 -3.31 -0.46 -26.77
CA VAL A 545 -3.07 0.40 -25.61
C VAL A 545 -1.61 0.24 -25.19
N MET A 546 -0.95 1.37 -24.90
CA MET A 546 0.35 1.38 -24.25
C MET A 546 0.17 1.84 -22.81
N ILE A 547 0.66 1.04 -21.87
CA ILE A 547 0.76 1.39 -20.45
C ILE A 547 2.22 1.24 -20.05
N ASP A 548 2.83 2.32 -19.53
CA ASP A 548 4.24 2.31 -19.14
C ASP A 548 4.49 3.21 -17.91
N GLN A 549 5.64 3.05 -17.30
CA GLN A 549 6.05 3.83 -16.14
C GLN A 549 6.77 5.10 -16.56
N ILE A 550 6.42 6.21 -15.91
CA ILE A 550 6.98 7.53 -16.17
C ILE A 550 7.30 8.27 -14.89
N GLU A 551 8.16 9.25 -14.97
CA GLU A 551 8.23 10.35 -13.99
C GLU A 551 7.55 11.59 -14.56
N VAL A 552 6.80 12.30 -13.71
CA VAL A 552 6.11 13.55 -14.05
C VAL A 552 6.60 14.67 -13.14
N SER A 553 6.81 15.87 -13.71
CA SER A 553 7.17 17.07 -12.99
C SER A 553 6.45 18.30 -13.53
N LYS A 554 6.35 19.36 -12.73
CA LYS A 554 5.96 20.71 -13.16
C LYS A 554 7.15 21.55 -13.62
N VAL A 555 8.34 21.07 -13.39
CA VAL A 555 9.60 21.76 -13.69
C VAL A 555 10.29 21.05 -14.85
N LYS A 556 10.85 21.81 -15.77
CA LYS A 556 11.61 21.26 -16.90
C LYS A 556 12.95 20.72 -16.38
N ASN A 557 13.28 19.46 -16.74
CA ASN A 557 14.51 18.75 -16.30
C ASN A 557 14.69 18.80 -14.76
N PRO A 558 13.76 18.26 -13.99
CA PRO A 558 13.80 18.33 -12.54
C PRO A 558 14.88 17.41 -11.99
N THR A 559 15.53 17.83 -10.89
CA THR A 559 16.40 16.96 -10.11
C THR A 559 15.66 16.25 -8.98
N THR A 560 14.72 16.92 -8.32
CA THR A 560 14.05 16.40 -7.12
C THR A 560 12.52 16.50 -7.14
N ASP A 561 11.93 17.40 -7.90
CA ASP A 561 10.47 17.62 -7.95
C ASP A 561 9.81 16.77 -9.05
N LYS A 562 9.87 15.45 -8.87
CA LYS A 562 9.30 14.47 -9.81
C LYS A 562 8.54 13.38 -9.07
N LYS A 563 7.53 12.83 -9.72
CA LYS A 563 6.67 11.78 -9.18
C LYS A 563 6.56 10.63 -10.16
N LYS A 564 6.76 9.41 -9.64
CA LYS A 564 6.47 8.17 -10.36
C LYS A 564 4.98 8.10 -10.66
N GLN A 565 4.64 7.83 -11.91
CA GLN A 565 3.27 7.73 -12.41
C GLN A 565 3.22 6.73 -13.56
N THR A 566 2.01 6.44 -14.04
CA THR A 566 1.78 5.62 -15.23
C THR A 566 1.34 6.51 -16.39
N ILE A 567 1.79 6.20 -17.60
CA ILE A 567 1.26 6.76 -18.83
C ILE A 567 0.34 5.74 -19.50
N THR A 568 -0.82 6.19 -19.94
CA THR A 568 -1.76 5.40 -20.74
C THR A 568 -1.94 6.06 -22.09
N VAL A 569 -1.61 5.37 -23.18
CA VAL A 569 -1.76 5.88 -24.54
C VAL A 569 -2.80 5.05 -25.28
N LEU A 570 -3.85 5.70 -25.76
CA LEU A 570 -5.05 5.10 -26.31
C LEU A 570 -5.22 5.44 -27.79
N GLU A 571 -5.75 4.52 -28.60
CA GLU A 571 -6.22 4.83 -29.96
C GLU A 571 -7.57 5.57 -29.97
N GLY A 572 -8.35 5.44 -28.89
CA GLY A 572 -9.64 6.10 -28.75
C GLY A 572 -10.78 5.37 -29.45
N LYS A 573 -10.69 4.05 -29.61
CA LYS A 573 -11.74 3.22 -30.23
C LYS A 573 -12.87 2.83 -29.25
N GLY A 574 -12.71 3.14 -27.97
CA GLY A 574 -13.75 2.98 -26.95
C GLY A 574 -13.76 1.65 -26.22
N LEU A 575 -12.75 0.81 -26.39
CA LEU A 575 -12.57 -0.41 -25.62
C LEU A 575 -11.89 -0.14 -24.27
N TYR A 576 -11.06 0.89 -24.22
CA TYR A 576 -10.58 1.47 -22.98
C TYR A 576 -10.97 2.94 -22.91
N ASN A 577 -11.78 3.30 -21.92
CA ASN A 577 -12.32 4.64 -21.76
C ASN A 577 -11.75 5.32 -20.51
N ILE A 578 -11.54 6.60 -20.58
CA ILE A 578 -11.28 7.43 -19.42
C ILE A 578 -12.57 8.08 -18.92
N LEU A 579 -12.68 8.23 -17.61
CA LEU A 579 -13.85 8.80 -16.96
C LEU A 579 -13.57 10.23 -16.48
N ASP A 580 -14.56 11.10 -16.57
CA ASP A 580 -14.49 12.42 -15.96
C ASP A 580 -14.64 12.33 -14.42
N VAL A 581 -14.55 13.45 -13.73
CA VAL A 581 -14.70 13.52 -12.26
C VAL A 581 -16.08 13.07 -11.76
N ASN A 582 -17.07 12.95 -12.64
CA ASN A 582 -18.44 12.51 -12.37
C ASN A 582 -18.70 11.06 -12.82
N ASN A 583 -17.66 10.28 -13.13
CA ASN A 583 -17.73 8.91 -13.64
C ASN A 583 -18.49 8.74 -14.98
N LYS A 584 -18.42 9.77 -15.84
CA LYS A 584 -18.94 9.70 -17.20
C LYS A 584 -17.78 9.49 -18.17
N ILE A 585 -18.00 8.64 -19.17
CA ILE A 585 -17.03 8.44 -20.25
C ILE A 585 -16.75 9.80 -20.90
N THR A 586 -15.50 10.13 -21.03
CA THR A 586 -15.04 11.37 -21.68
C THR A 586 -13.95 11.06 -22.70
N SER A 587 -13.92 11.85 -23.77
CA SER A 587 -12.86 11.73 -24.78
C SER A 587 -11.64 12.55 -24.37
N LEU A 588 -10.46 12.03 -24.70
CA LEU A 588 -9.22 12.80 -24.63
C LEU A 588 -9.28 13.99 -25.60
N LYS A 589 -8.83 15.15 -25.15
CA LYS A 589 -8.82 16.36 -25.98
C LYS A 589 -7.58 16.35 -26.88
N PRO A 590 -7.74 16.40 -28.21
CA PRO A 590 -6.62 16.43 -29.14
C PRO A 590 -5.62 17.55 -28.82
N GLY A 591 -4.33 17.25 -28.98
CA GLY A 591 -3.23 18.19 -28.74
C GLY A 591 -2.94 18.47 -27.26
N THR A 592 -3.51 17.67 -26.34
CA THR A 592 -3.33 17.84 -24.89
C THR A 592 -3.17 16.51 -24.19
N VAL A 593 -2.67 16.55 -22.95
CA VAL A 593 -2.64 15.40 -22.04
C VAL A 593 -3.75 15.51 -21.01
N SER A 594 -4.34 14.39 -20.64
CA SER A 594 -5.23 14.30 -19.47
C SER A 594 -4.44 13.82 -18.26
N VAL A 595 -4.73 14.39 -17.08
CA VAL A 595 -4.03 14.09 -15.81
C VAL A 595 -5.01 13.46 -14.84
N SER A 596 -4.61 12.38 -14.15
CA SER A 596 -5.47 11.76 -13.16
C SER A 596 -5.72 12.71 -11.98
N ARG A 597 -6.91 12.61 -11.38
CA ARG A 597 -7.32 13.46 -10.26
C ARG A 597 -6.34 13.38 -9.09
N LYS A 598 -5.87 12.18 -8.75
CA LYS A 598 -4.91 11.98 -7.66
C LYS A 598 -3.59 12.70 -7.93
N LEU A 599 -3.07 12.61 -9.16
CA LEU A 599 -1.85 13.33 -9.55
C LEU A 599 -2.07 14.85 -9.54
N SER A 600 -3.20 15.32 -10.08
CA SER A 600 -3.60 16.72 -10.05
C SER A 600 -3.63 17.29 -8.62
N GLU A 601 -4.25 16.58 -7.67
CA GLU A 601 -4.33 16.99 -6.27
C GLU A 601 -2.96 16.93 -5.56
N THR A 602 -2.14 15.91 -5.85
CA THR A 602 -0.83 15.70 -5.20
C THR A 602 0.22 16.74 -5.63
N MET A 603 0.20 17.14 -6.90
CA MET A 603 1.15 18.09 -7.48
C MET A 603 0.55 19.48 -7.73
N ASP A 604 -0.69 19.75 -7.33
CA ASP A 604 -1.45 20.97 -7.64
C ASP A 604 -1.40 21.32 -9.15
N ILE A 605 -1.67 20.31 -9.99
CA ILE A 605 -1.73 20.47 -11.45
C ILE A 605 -3.16 20.85 -11.85
N ARG A 606 -3.32 21.86 -12.69
CA ARG A 606 -4.61 22.37 -13.16
C ARG A 606 -4.72 22.28 -14.68
N VAL A 607 -5.94 22.28 -15.17
CA VAL A 607 -6.19 22.39 -16.63
C VAL A 607 -5.59 23.68 -17.14
N GLY A 608 -4.78 23.57 -18.18
CA GLY A 608 -4.03 24.68 -18.79
C GLY A 608 -2.55 24.75 -18.38
N ASP A 609 -2.16 24.04 -17.31
CA ASP A 609 -0.75 23.95 -16.90
C ASP A 609 0.07 23.14 -17.92
N THR A 610 1.37 23.36 -17.90
CA THR A 610 2.35 22.56 -18.62
C THR A 610 3.01 21.58 -17.65
N ILE A 611 3.11 20.33 -18.06
CA ILE A 611 3.83 19.28 -17.32
C ILE A 611 4.96 18.73 -18.19
N TYR A 612 5.96 18.18 -17.51
CA TYR A 612 7.09 17.49 -18.11
C TYR A 612 7.09 16.05 -17.66
N TRP A 613 7.42 15.14 -18.57
CA TRP A 613 7.41 13.71 -18.28
C TRP A 613 8.49 12.98 -19.10
N HIS A 614 8.95 11.84 -18.63
CA HIS A 614 9.80 10.94 -19.38
C HIS A 614 9.48 9.49 -19.04
N LEU A 615 9.78 8.58 -19.96
CA LEU A 615 9.70 7.13 -19.74
C LEU A 615 10.86 6.65 -18.88
N TYR A 616 10.65 5.64 -18.04
CA TYR A 616 11.73 5.03 -17.26
C TYR A 616 12.83 4.41 -18.14
N SER A 617 12.49 3.98 -19.36
CA SER A 617 13.44 3.45 -20.35
C SER A 617 14.31 4.54 -21.01
N LYS A 618 14.00 5.84 -20.87
CA LYS A 618 14.71 6.93 -21.55
C LYS A 618 14.80 8.18 -20.72
N ASN A 619 15.96 8.80 -20.65
CA ASN A 619 16.19 10.06 -19.95
C ASN A 619 15.86 11.30 -20.80
N THR A 620 14.87 11.22 -21.71
CA THR A 620 14.42 12.34 -22.54
C THR A 620 13.13 12.89 -21.99
N TRP A 621 13.15 14.16 -21.54
CA TRP A 621 11.99 14.85 -21.01
C TRP A 621 11.15 15.45 -22.13
N TYR A 622 9.86 15.14 -22.12
CA TYR A 622 8.85 15.64 -23.03
C TYR A 622 7.95 16.66 -22.33
N GLU A 623 7.39 17.56 -23.09
CA GLU A 623 6.49 18.61 -22.61
C GLU A 623 5.07 18.35 -23.09
N ALA A 624 4.07 18.58 -22.22
CA ALA A 624 2.67 18.45 -22.59
C ALA A 624 1.79 19.45 -21.84
N LYS A 625 0.77 19.97 -22.51
CA LYS A 625 -0.22 20.88 -21.92
C LYS A 625 -1.41 20.09 -21.40
N VAL A 626 -1.81 20.35 -20.16
CA VAL A 626 -2.94 19.67 -19.50
C VAL A 626 -4.27 20.18 -20.05
N GLY A 627 -5.05 19.30 -20.69
CA GLY A 627 -6.34 19.59 -21.30
C GLY A 627 -7.53 19.20 -20.46
N ALA A 628 -7.38 18.16 -19.60
CA ALA A 628 -8.45 17.66 -18.74
C ALA A 628 -7.89 16.97 -17.49
N ILE A 629 -8.74 16.86 -16.48
CA ILE A 629 -8.51 16.01 -15.31
C ILE A 629 -9.48 14.84 -15.40
N TYR A 630 -8.96 13.60 -15.30
CA TYR A 630 -9.73 12.38 -15.38
C TYR A 630 -9.72 11.60 -14.08
N ARG A 631 -10.62 10.64 -13.96
CA ARG A 631 -10.70 9.70 -12.85
C ARG A 631 -10.43 8.30 -13.39
N SER A 632 -9.55 7.58 -12.74
CA SER A 632 -9.31 6.16 -13.01
C SER A 632 -9.26 5.40 -11.69
N SER A 633 -9.78 4.19 -11.70
CA SER A 633 -9.64 3.22 -10.62
C SER A 633 -8.40 2.34 -10.78
N GLU A 634 -7.89 2.20 -12.00
CA GLU A 634 -6.79 1.31 -12.36
C GLU A 634 -5.45 2.05 -12.37
N THR A 635 -5.27 2.95 -13.34
CA THR A 635 -3.99 3.62 -13.57
C THR A 635 -4.02 5.08 -13.11
N GLN A 636 -3.03 5.49 -12.33
CA GLN A 636 -2.86 6.87 -11.92
C GLN A 636 -1.69 7.50 -12.68
N GLY A 637 -1.92 8.66 -13.27
CA GLY A 637 -0.87 9.36 -14.00
C GLY A 637 -1.41 10.22 -15.11
N ILE A 638 -0.94 10.00 -16.34
CA ILE A 638 -1.32 10.80 -17.50
C ILE A 638 -1.85 9.91 -18.63
N ALA A 639 -2.77 10.47 -19.43
CA ALA A 639 -3.35 9.75 -20.56
C ALA A 639 -3.28 10.60 -21.84
N PHE A 640 -2.86 9.96 -22.95
CA PHE A 640 -2.72 10.55 -24.28
C PHE A 640 -3.57 9.82 -25.31
N LEU A 641 -3.99 10.57 -26.35
CA LEU A 641 -4.29 9.93 -27.63
C LEU A 641 -2.98 9.54 -28.33
N ARG A 642 -2.97 8.39 -29.01
CA ARG A 642 -1.81 7.89 -29.73
C ARG A 642 -1.22 8.93 -30.68
N GLU A 643 -2.06 9.59 -31.47
CA GLU A 643 -1.62 10.62 -32.42
C GLU A 643 -0.87 11.78 -31.75
N ASP A 644 -1.30 12.20 -30.56
CA ASP A 644 -0.66 13.28 -29.83
C ASP A 644 0.59 12.83 -29.09
N TYR A 645 0.60 11.58 -28.62
CA TYR A 645 1.79 10.97 -28.04
C TYR A 645 2.92 10.86 -29.06
N GLU A 646 2.65 10.33 -30.26
CA GLU A 646 3.64 10.19 -31.33
C GLU A 646 4.20 11.56 -31.79
N LYS A 647 3.42 12.66 -31.73
CA LYS A 647 3.89 14.03 -32.01
C LYS A 647 4.95 14.52 -31.02
N THR A 648 5.02 13.96 -29.82
CA THR A 648 6.08 14.31 -28.85
C THR A 648 7.46 13.79 -29.27
N GLY A 649 7.51 12.84 -30.21
CA GLY A 649 8.73 12.13 -30.62
C GLY A 649 9.08 10.93 -29.73
N ALA A 650 8.24 10.61 -28.77
CA ALA A 650 8.41 9.40 -27.95
C ALA A 650 8.01 8.15 -28.76
N ALA A 651 8.74 7.06 -28.55
CA ALA A 651 8.46 5.79 -29.23
C ALA A 651 7.18 5.16 -28.66
N TYR A 652 6.23 4.84 -29.55
CA TYR A 652 5.03 4.11 -29.18
C TYR A 652 5.26 2.60 -29.23
N THR A 653 5.15 1.94 -28.09
CA THR A 653 5.27 0.49 -27.95
C THR A 653 4.02 -0.01 -27.23
N PRO A 654 3.00 -0.53 -27.95
CA PRO A 654 1.79 -1.02 -27.33
C PRO A 654 2.09 -2.22 -26.43
N THR A 655 1.45 -2.28 -25.27
CA THR A 655 1.62 -3.33 -24.28
C THR A 655 0.41 -4.27 -24.20
N LEU A 656 -0.75 -3.80 -24.66
CA LEU A 656 -2.01 -4.53 -24.62
C LEU A 656 -2.74 -4.39 -25.96
N LEU A 657 -3.41 -5.46 -26.38
CA LEU A 657 -4.47 -5.44 -27.38
C LEU A 657 -5.78 -5.77 -26.67
N MET A 658 -6.71 -4.84 -26.70
CA MET A 658 -8.05 -4.99 -26.14
C MET A 658 -9.05 -5.32 -27.23
N THR A 659 -9.81 -6.42 -27.07
CA THR A 659 -10.77 -6.91 -28.08
C THR A 659 -12.15 -7.12 -27.49
#